data_f12b1de967b7728ff01d9d2c7ec863b4
#
_entry.id   f12b1de967b7728ff01d9d2c7ec863b4
#
_cell.length_a   1.000
_cell.length_b   1.000
_cell.length_c   1.000
_cell.angle_alpha   90.00
_cell.angle_beta   90.00
_cell.angle_gamma   90.00
#
_symmetry.space_group_name_H-M   'P 1'
#
loop_
_entity.id
_entity.type
_entity.pdbx_description
1 polymer ?
#
loop_
_entity_poly.entity_id
_entity_poly.type
_entity_poly.pdbx_seq_one_letter_code
_entity_poly.pdbx_strand_id
1 'polypeptide(L)'
;MDLAGGVRFTLQLNKRAEAKEPISSKDQEEALNVLKKRLTGSVSNVDVVPEGKDRLVVDIPHETGDANQNIDEDKIKQIRAQLQKSAILELYLTHEQNNPVTIGKIERGEDVVPFSKIAEYAQPEEESGEEPRKLLLKEEILIKGEDVTAANAFNENGRWKINITFEGDGKKNLAEVSMKYAGDNVTKMAILLDGEIISAAVFSGHIPGGNCQISGDFTQQEANTLAVSMRNPLGVKPEILYEESFPPTLANEAINQGIRAGIWGLGLTAFFMAIFYRFAGLIALIGLSMNIILLFGILAIFQADFTLAGIAGVILTIGIAIDANVLIFERLREEMAAGKTVGIAIQTAYEKAFSAIFDAQITTLITALVLLWLAEGAIQGFAVTLTIGIIVSLFSALLVTRVCFNWLSATRKLNKPLKFTPVLSNKKINFLGLTKFSRFISVALIVVTILTIGIKKEESLGIEFVGGDQLRFNASESASIEDIKKTITETLNETKTPQIQKLTPIGGDSTIYSVRVEPGSGEKVKQAITIAGLAEGQIQSQQIGSVIAGEMAKRSLYALIAGLGVIFIYVTFRFEFSFAIGAIAALIHDLFIVIGITVLCGKELNLILVGAFLTIAGYSINDTIVVFDRIRENLRSQRGDVKDIMNTAINATLSRTILTSLTTLITVVSLLLFGGPALNDFSFAIIIGVIVGTYSSIFVASPIVYWWAKKKKVNLRREILDADQDDISPTATTN
;
A
#
# COMPACT_ATOMS: atom_id res chain seq x y z
N MET A 1 -3.73 11.73 -4.12
CA MET A 1 -3.28 11.57 -5.50
C MET A 1 -4.10 10.57 -6.30
N ASP A 2 -4.27 9.37 -5.85
CA ASP A 2 -5.04 8.31 -6.55
C ASP A 2 -6.45 8.76 -6.97
N LEU A 3 -7.01 9.76 -6.28
CA LEU A 3 -8.35 10.31 -6.56
C LEU A 3 -8.34 11.68 -7.26
N ALA A 4 -7.20 12.37 -7.31
CA ALA A 4 -7.09 13.67 -7.99
C ALA A 4 -6.46 13.55 -9.38
N GLY A 5 -5.81 12.45 -9.66
CA GLY A 5 -4.89 12.30 -10.77
C GLY A 5 -3.58 13.03 -10.51
N GLY A 6 -2.53 12.71 -11.27
CA GLY A 6 -1.23 13.33 -11.14
C GLY A 6 -0.08 12.32 -11.24
N VAL A 7 1.11 12.72 -10.76
CA VAL A 7 2.29 11.86 -10.74
C VAL A 7 2.86 11.79 -9.33
N ARG A 8 3.15 10.58 -8.87
CA ARG A 8 3.81 10.29 -7.60
C ARG A 8 5.21 9.77 -7.86
N PHE A 9 6.18 10.34 -7.17
CA PHE A 9 7.55 9.85 -7.11
C PHE A 9 7.89 9.43 -5.69
N THR A 10 8.39 8.23 -5.50
CA THR A 10 9.02 7.81 -4.25
C THR A 10 10.54 7.85 -4.43
N LEU A 11 11.21 8.61 -3.58
CA LEU A 11 12.64 8.83 -3.65
C LEU A 11 13.33 8.12 -2.48
N GLN A 12 14.38 7.37 -2.77
CA GLN A 12 15.35 6.91 -1.78
C GLN A 12 16.40 7.97 -1.58
N LEU A 13 16.69 8.32 -0.34
CA LEU A 13 17.78 9.21 0.00
C LEU A 13 19.02 8.36 0.32
N ASN A 14 20.08 8.56 -0.44
CA ASN A 14 21.36 7.89 -0.24
C ASN A 14 22.38 8.90 0.25
N LYS A 15 23.21 8.53 1.26
CA LYS A 15 24.39 9.33 1.57
C LYS A 15 25.43 9.15 0.48
N ARG A 16 26.31 10.15 0.32
CA ARG A 16 27.43 10.08 -0.62
C ARG A 16 28.30 8.85 -0.34
N ALA A 17 28.96 8.33 -1.36
CA ALA A 17 29.79 7.12 -1.28
C ALA A 17 30.89 7.18 -0.18
N GLU A 18 31.27 8.38 0.26
CA GLU A 18 32.28 8.62 1.31
C GLU A 18 31.70 8.53 2.74
N ALA A 19 30.39 8.65 2.94
CA ALA A 19 29.76 8.62 4.26
C ALA A 19 29.14 7.26 4.56
N LYS A 20 29.74 6.49 5.47
CA LYS A 20 29.27 5.17 5.91
C LYS A 20 28.09 5.22 6.90
N GLU A 21 27.59 6.39 7.23
CA GLU A 21 26.52 6.55 8.21
C GLU A 21 25.13 6.44 7.55
N PRO A 22 24.11 5.87 8.23
CA PRO A 22 22.75 5.84 7.70
C PRO A 22 22.16 7.26 7.62
N ILE A 23 21.12 7.43 6.80
CA ILE A 23 20.36 8.68 6.71
C ILE A 23 19.73 8.99 8.08
N SER A 24 19.93 10.22 8.56
CA SER A 24 19.31 10.68 9.79
C SER A 24 17.97 11.36 9.50
N SER A 25 17.10 11.47 10.50
CA SER A 25 15.82 12.19 10.37
C SER A 25 16.05 13.67 9.99
N LYS A 26 17.18 14.25 10.36
CA LYS A 26 17.56 15.61 9.98
C LYS A 26 17.90 15.71 8.50
N ASP A 27 18.64 14.76 7.95
CA ASP A 27 18.97 14.70 6.52
C ASP A 27 17.68 14.58 5.69
N GLN A 28 16.73 13.79 6.17
CA GLN A 28 15.42 13.60 5.52
C GLN A 28 14.60 14.90 5.53
N GLU A 29 14.54 15.59 6.67
CA GLU A 29 13.83 16.86 6.81
C GLU A 29 14.46 17.98 5.96
N GLU A 30 15.77 18.06 5.92
CA GLU A 30 16.49 19.00 5.06
C GLU A 30 16.21 18.71 3.59
N ALA A 31 16.29 17.44 3.16
CA ALA A 31 15.98 17.04 1.79
C ALA A 31 14.53 17.37 1.41
N LEU A 32 13.57 17.13 2.31
CA LEU A 32 12.14 17.47 2.12
C LEU A 32 11.98 18.97 1.87
N ASN A 33 12.58 19.81 2.73
CA ASN A 33 12.49 21.26 2.61
C ASN A 33 13.13 21.78 1.32
N VAL A 34 14.25 21.20 0.90
CA VAL A 34 14.93 21.56 -0.34
C VAL A 34 14.12 21.17 -1.56
N LEU A 35 13.60 19.93 -1.60
CA LEU A 35 12.76 19.47 -2.71
C LEU A 35 11.48 20.28 -2.83
N LYS A 36 10.82 20.58 -1.73
CA LYS A 36 9.64 21.43 -1.70
C LYS A 36 9.94 22.82 -2.30
N LYS A 37 11.08 23.45 -1.92
CA LYS A 37 11.50 24.73 -2.49
C LYS A 37 11.84 24.65 -3.98
N ARG A 38 12.50 23.58 -4.43
CA ARG A 38 12.83 23.37 -5.85
C ARG A 38 11.59 23.25 -6.71
N LEU A 39 10.60 22.48 -6.23
CA LEU A 39 9.39 22.15 -6.98
C LEU A 39 8.34 23.28 -6.96
N THR A 40 8.23 24.04 -5.87
CA THR A 40 7.25 25.15 -5.73
C THR A 40 7.45 26.24 -6.81
N GLY A 41 8.65 26.36 -7.40
CA GLY A 41 8.91 27.27 -8.51
C GLY A 41 8.49 26.74 -9.89
N SER A 42 8.25 25.42 -10.01
CA SER A 42 7.97 24.74 -11.28
C SER A 42 6.56 24.18 -11.37
N VAL A 43 5.94 23.88 -10.23
CA VAL A 43 4.61 23.24 -10.15
C VAL A 43 3.82 23.83 -8.97
N SER A 44 2.54 24.12 -9.23
CA SER A 44 1.60 24.52 -8.18
C SER A 44 1.17 23.29 -7.38
N ASN A 45 1.04 23.42 -6.06
CA ASN A 45 0.49 22.37 -5.17
C ASN A 45 1.27 21.05 -5.11
N VAL A 46 2.61 21.11 -5.03
CA VAL A 46 3.42 19.92 -4.76
C VAL A 46 3.36 19.57 -3.28
N ASP A 47 3.07 18.33 -2.98
CA ASP A 47 3.20 17.81 -1.62
C ASP A 47 4.42 16.89 -1.52
N VAL A 48 5.25 17.12 -0.50
CA VAL A 48 6.43 16.31 -0.21
C VAL A 48 6.31 15.84 1.22
N VAL A 49 6.20 14.53 1.40
CA VAL A 49 6.02 13.90 2.70
C VAL A 49 7.11 12.86 2.97
N PRO A 50 7.57 12.72 4.23
CA PRO A 50 8.52 11.69 4.58
C PRO A 50 7.85 10.32 4.63
N GLU A 51 8.52 9.30 4.11
CA GLU A 51 8.10 7.91 4.17
C GLU A 51 9.21 7.04 4.78
N GLY A 52 8.94 6.41 5.92
CA GLY A 52 9.96 5.65 6.65
C GLY A 52 11.10 6.55 7.19
N LYS A 53 12.35 6.05 7.15
CA LYS A 53 13.52 6.75 7.71
C LYS A 53 14.38 7.45 6.66
N ASP A 54 14.32 6.99 5.42
CA ASP A 54 15.26 7.33 4.36
C ASP A 54 14.58 7.57 3.00
N ARG A 55 13.26 7.77 2.99
CA ARG A 55 12.47 8.01 1.77
C ARG A 55 11.65 9.29 1.84
N LEU A 56 11.38 9.83 0.67
CA LEU A 56 10.44 10.93 0.47
C LEU A 56 9.46 10.56 -0.64
N VAL A 57 8.20 10.86 -0.42
CA VAL A 57 7.15 10.80 -1.44
C VAL A 57 6.86 12.20 -1.93
N VAL A 58 6.89 12.38 -3.23
CA VAL A 58 6.59 13.64 -3.91
C VAL A 58 5.32 13.45 -4.73
N ASP A 59 4.25 14.06 -4.30
CA ASP A 59 2.96 14.04 -4.97
C ASP A 59 2.74 15.34 -5.75
N ILE A 60 2.50 15.21 -7.05
CA ILE A 60 2.24 16.29 -7.96
C ILE A 60 0.84 16.11 -8.51
N PRO A 61 -0.18 16.73 -7.88
CA PRO A 61 -1.55 16.62 -8.35
C PRO A 61 -1.73 17.35 -9.68
N HIS A 62 -2.70 16.89 -10.45
CA HIS A 62 -3.12 17.59 -11.67
C HIS A 62 -3.67 18.97 -11.31
N GLU A 63 -3.31 20.00 -12.08
CA GLU A 63 -3.89 21.33 -11.87
C GLU A 63 -5.39 21.30 -12.19
N THR A 64 -6.21 21.64 -11.21
CA THR A 64 -7.67 21.67 -11.30
C THR A 64 -8.11 22.77 -12.28
N GLY A 65 -8.57 22.39 -13.46
CA GLY A 65 -9.11 23.34 -14.44
C GLY A 65 -9.54 22.69 -15.76
N ASP A 66 -8.78 21.74 -16.26
CA ASP A 66 -9.09 21.04 -17.51
C ASP A 66 -8.85 19.53 -17.35
N ALA A 67 -9.93 18.79 -17.18
CA ALA A 67 -9.90 17.32 -17.07
C ALA A 67 -9.31 16.62 -18.33
N ASN A 68 -9.03 17.38 -19.38
CA ASN A 68 -8.50 16.90 -20.66
C ASN A 68 -7.04 17.30 -20.95
N GLN A 69 -6.38 18.09 -20.08
CA GLN A 69 -4.96 18.39 -20.26
C GLN A 69 -4.11 17.42 -19.44
N ASN A 70 -3.30 16.63 -20.15
CA ASN A 70 -2.21 15.86 -19.53
C ASN A 70 -1.21 16.83 -18.88
N ILE A 71 -0.62 16.41 -17.76
CA ILE A 71 0.66 17.00 -17.35
C ILE A 71 1.59 16.77 -18.55
N ASP A 72 2.10 17.87 -19.10
CA ASP A 72 3.00 17.85 -20.25
C ASP A 72 4.16 16.88 -19.97
N GLU A 73 4.39 15.89 -20.81
CA GLU A 73 5.46 14.91 -20.64
C GLU A 73 6.82 15.56 -20.47
N ASP A 74 7.02 16.71 -21.11
CA ASP A 74 8.23 17.51 -20.95
C ASP A 74 8.33 18.10 -19.55
N LYS A 75 7.20 18.46 -18.93
CA LYS A 75 7.14 18.92 -17.54
C LYS A 75 7.49 17.79 -16.55
N ILE A 76 7.01 16.57 -16.80
CA ILE A 76 7.35 15.39 -15.99
C ILE A 76 8.85 15.06 -16.11
N LYS A 77 9.42 15.11 -17.33
CA LYS A 77 10.87 14.92 -17.53
C LYS A 77 11.70 15.93 -16.76
N GLN A 78 11.28 17.21 -16.76
CA GLN A 78 11.94 18.26 -15.98
C GLN A 78 11.89 18.02 -14.49
N ILE A 79 10.72 17.65 -13.97
CA ILE A 79 10.55 17.34 -12.55
C ILE A 79 11.42 16.15 -12.18
N ARG A 80 11.42 15.08 -12.98
CA ARG A 80 12.28 13.91 -12.79
C ARG A 80 13.75 14.31 -12.72
N ALA A 81 14.20 15.17 -13.64
CA ALA A 81 15.56 15.68 -13.63
C ALA A 81 15.87 16.54 -12.38
N GLN A 82 14.93 17.37 -11.92
CA GLN A 82 15.08 18.17 -10.70
C GLN A 82 15.10 17.29 -9.43
N LEU A 83 14.35 16.19 -9.40
CA LEU A 83 14.32 15.27 -8.27
C LEU A 83 15.60 14.43 -8.16
N GLN A 84 16.19 14.01 -9.27
CA GLN A 84 17.40 13.16 -9.28
C GLN A 84 18.68 13.91 -9.04
N LYS A 85 18.76 15.22 -9.34
CA LYS A 85 19.97 16.00 -9.19
C LYS A 85 20.18 16.43 -7.74
N SER A 86 21.30 16.04 -7.14
CA SER A 86 21.75 16.55 -5.84
C SER A 86 22.13 18.03 -5.95
N ALA A 87 22.64 18.42 -7.13
CA ALA A 87 23.09 19.76 -7.47
C ALA A 87 24.18 20.30 -6.52
N ILE A 88 25.07 19.42 -6.13
CA ILE A 88 26.23 19.74 -5.33
C ILE A 88 27.22 20.45 -6.21
N LEU A 89 27.40 21.75 -5.95
CA LEU A 89 28.35 22.59 -6.65
C LEU A 89 29.70 22.58 -5.90
N GLU A 90 30.73 22.24 -6.61
CA GLU A 90 32.10 22.27 -6.10
C GLU A 90 33.00 22.95 -7.14
N LEU A 91 33.85 23.87 -6.69
CA LEU A 91 34.81 24.53 -7.56
C LEU A 91 36.21 24.06 -7.21
N TYR A 92 36.93 23.66 -8.22
CA TYR A 92 38.32 23.18 -8.13
C TYR A 92 39.26 23.97 -9.04
N LEU A 93 40.56 23.95 -8.72
CA LEU A 93 41.57 24.42 -9.66
C LEU A 93 42.14 23.23 -10.44
N THR A 94 42.48 23.47 -11.71
CA THR A 94 43.25 22.47 -12.47
C THR A 94 44.62 22.27 -11.88
N HIS A 95 45.08 21.02 -11.90
CA HIS A 95 46.41 20.66 -11.45
C HIS A 95 47.47 21.15 -12.45
N GLU A 96 48.70 21.46 -11.97
CA GLU A 96 49.77 21.96 -12.83
C GLU A 96 50.19 20.95 -13.93
N GLN A 97 50.03 19.66 -13.65
CA GLN A 97 50.28 18.57 -14.59
C GLN A 97 49.03 18.16 -15.40
N ASN A 98 48.05 19.05 -15.54
CA ASN A 98 46.81 18.79 -16.30
C ASN A 98 47.11 18.75 -17.79
N ASN A 99 47.41 17.56 -18.29
CA ASN A 99 47.57 17.29 -19.71
C ASN A 99 47.05 15.87 -20.06
N PRO A 100 46.60 15.63 -21.31
CA PRO A 100 46.03 14.35 -21.71
C PRO A 100 46.95 13.15 -21.53
N VAL A 101 48.24 13.33 -21.64
CA VAL A 101 49.24 12.25 -21.50
C VAL A 101 49.32 11.80 -20.04
N THR A 102 49.36 12.73 -19.10
CA THR A 102 49.39 12.43 -17.64
C THR A 102 48.06 11.79 -17.22
N ILE A 103 46.92 12.30 -17.66
CA ILE A 103 45.62 11.73 -17.36
C ILE A 103 45.57 10.27 -17.86
N GLY A 104 45.95 10.00 -19.10
CA GLY A 104 45.97 8.65 -19.64
C GLY A 104 46.94 7.69 -18.93
N LYS A 105 48.08 8.18 -18.36
CA LYS A 105 48.97 7.35 -17.53
C LYS A 105 48.35 7.01 -16.17
N ILE A 106 47.63 7.97 -15.53
CA ILE A 106 46.97 7.74 -14.26
C ILE A 106 45.84 6.71 -14.43
N GLU A 107 45.08 6.82 -15.50
CA GLU A 107 43.98 5.86 -15.79
C GLU A 107 44.47 4.45 -16.05
N ARG A 108 45.63 4.29 -16.66
CA ARG A 108 46.26 2.99 -16.85
C ARG A 108 47.02 2.48 -15.60
N GLY A 109 47.05 3.27 -14.52
CA GLY A 109 47.80 2.92 -13.30
C GLY A 109 49.32 2.99 -13.46
N GLU A 110 49.82 3.67 -14.50
CA GLU A 110 51.25 3.82 -14.79
C GLU A 110 51.89 4.98 -14.00
N ASP A 111 51.07 5.92 -13.53
CA ASP A 111 51.54 7.09 -12.77
C ASP A 111 50.50 7.48 -11.70
N VAL A 112 50.96 8.14 -10.62
CA VAL A 112 50.12 8.63 -9.54
C VAL A 112 50.54 10.06 -9.23
N VAL A 113 49.65 11.01 -9.46
CA VAL A 113 49.85 12.40 -9.07
C VAL A 113 49.22 12.65 -7.71
N PRO A 114 50.02 12.90 -6.64
CA PRO A 114 49.46 13.11 -5.32
C PRO A 114 48.54 14.34 -5.26
N PHE A 115 47.51 14.27 -4.41
CA PHE A 115 46.52 15.36 -4.20
C PHE A 115 45.82 15.83 -5.47
N SER A 116 45.52 14.89 -6.36
CA SER A 116 44.81 15.15 -7.60
C SER A 116 43.60 14.23 -7.79
N LYS A 117 42.59 14.76 -8.51
CA LYS A 117 41.35 14.06 -8.87
C LYS A 117 41.09 14.23 -10.37
N ILE A 118 40.73 13.18 -11.07
CA ILE A 118 40.26 13.26 -12.45
C ILE A 118 38.76 13.52 -12.44
N ALA A 119 38.27 14.47 -13.23
CA ALA A 119 36.87 14.72 -13.48
C ALA A 119 36.58 14.79 -14.99
N GLU A 120 35.40 14.35 -15.37
CA GLU A 120 34.94 14.32 -16.75
C GLU A 120 33.90 15.44 -17.02
N TYR A 121 33.79 15.89 -18.24
CA TYR A 121 32.76 16.85 -18.65
C TYR A 121 31.39 16.17 -18.73
N ALA A 122 30.33 16.88 -18.30
CA ALA A 122 28.95 16.40 -18.25
C ALA A 122 28.32 16.13 -19.63
N GLN A 123 28.83 16.72 -20.70
CA GLN A 123 28.39 16.50 -22.08
C GLN A 123 29.56 16.04 -22.93
N PRO A 124 29.62 14.77 -23.38
CA PRO A 124 30.32 14.43 -24.58
C PRO A 124 29.51 15.04 -25.75
N GLU A 125 30.19 15.69 -26.68
CA GLU A 125 29.57 16.06 -27.95
C GLU A 125 29.09 14.76 -28.64
N GLU A 126 27.78 14.49 -28.61
CA GLU A 126 27.17 13.26 -29.14
C GLU A 126 27.43 13.00 -30.63
N GLU A 127 27.94 13.97 -31.35
CA GLU A 127 28.18 13.87 -32.82
C GLU A 127 29.63 13.54 -33.19
N SER A 128 30.61 13.63 -32.29
CA SER A 128 32.02 13.47 -32.69
C SER A 128 32.61 12.10 -32.48
N GLY A 129 32.01 11.23 -31.69
CA GLY A 129 32.57 9.92 -31.34
C GLY A 129 33.90 10.00 -30.58
N GLU A 130 34.25 11.18 -30.06
CA GLU A 130 35.45 11.40 -29.23
C GLU A 130 35.15 11.03 -27.77
N GLU A 131 36.17 10.46 -27.07
CA GLU A 131 36.09 10.19 -25.65
C GLU A 131 35.82 11.49 -24.85
N PRO A 132 35.05 11.42 -23.75
CA PRO A 132 34.72 12.59 -22.94
C PRO A 132 35.99 13.28 -22.46
N ARG A 133 36.02 14.60 -22.62
CA ARG A 133 37.19 15.42 -22.20
C ARG A 133 37.30 15.36 -20.69
N LYS A 134 38.51 15.10 -20.18
CA LYS A 134 38.84 14.99 -18.76
C LYS A 134 39.81 16.05 -18.33
N LEU A 135 39.70 16.47 -17.07
CA LEU A 135 40.68 17.37 -16.45
C LEU A 135 41.25 16.75 -15.17
N LEU A 136 42.56 16.98 -14.96
CA LEU A 136 43.20 16.69 -13.70
C LEU A 136 43.06 17.91 -12.78
N LEU A 137 42.35 17.74 -11.68
CA LEU A 137 42.04 18.78 -10.71
C LEU A 137 42.89 18.61 -9.44
N LYS A 138 43.13 19.70 -8.70
CA LYS A 138 43.63 19.61 -7.33
C LYS A 138 42.55 18.99 -6.44
N GLU A 139 42.93 18.18 -5.47
CA GLU A 139 42.00 17.49 -4.57
C GLU A 139 41.27 18.47 -3.63
N GLU A 140 41.86 19.63 -3.36
CA GLU A 140 41.34 20.65 -2.46
C GLU A 140 40.15 21.39 -3.14
N ILE A 141 38.97 21.40 -2.47
CA ILE A 141 37.80 22.14 -2.91
C ILE A 141 38.04 23.63 -2.61
N LEU A 142 38.02 24.44 -3.66
CA LEU A 142 38.18 25.87 -3.57
C LEU A 142 36.95 26.58 -2.96
N ILE A 143 35.75 26.23 -3.44
CA ILE A 143 34.48 26.80 -2.99
C ILE A 143 33.44 25.67 -2.97
N LYS A 144 32.64 25.65 -1.93
CA LYS A 144 31.53 24.69 -1.76
C LYS A 144 30.20 25.31 -2.14
N GLY A 145 29.24 24.50 -2.55
CA GLY A 145 27.90 24.93 -2.91
C GLY A 145 27.13 25.57 -1.76
N GLU A 146 27.53 25.32 -0.51
CA GLU A 146 26.95 25.94 0.69
C GLU A 146 27.16 27.46 0.73
N ASP A 147 28.19 27.98 0.03
CA ASP A 147 28.50 29.40 -0.06
C ASP A 147 27.70 30.14 -1.14
N VAL A 148 26.83 29.43 -1.90
CA VAL A 148 25.98 30.01 -2.93
C VAL A 148 24.76 30.68 -2.30
N THR A 149 24.64 31.98 -2.48
CA THR A 149 23.48 32.75 -2.02
C THR A 149 22.48 33.07 -3.11
N ALA A 150 22.95 33.19 -4.36
CA ALA A 150 22.08 33.40 -5.51
C ALA A 150 22.63 32.70 -6.74
N ALA A 151 21.70 32.16 -7.54
CA ALA A 151 22.00 31.65 -8.89
C ALA A 151 20.83 31.99 -9.81
N ASN A 152 21.08 32.66 -10.92
CA ASN A 152 20.06 33.13 -11.85
C ASN A 152 20.48 32.85 -13.30
N ALA A 153 19.55 32.26 -14.07
CA ALA A 153 19.76 32.12 -15.52
C ALA A 153 19.38 33.43 -16.22
N PHE A 154 20.15 33.80 -17.22
CA PHE A 154 19.89 34.96 -18.08
C PHE A 154 20.35 34.70 -19.51
N ASN A 155 19.75 35.42 -20.46
CA ASN A 155 20.14 35.32 -21.87
C ASN A 155 21.06 36.47 -22.25
N GLU A 156 22.22 36.15 -22.82
CA GLU A 156 23.15 37.12 -23.35
C GLU A 156 23.56 36.72 -24.79
N ASN A 157 23.23 37.58 -25.73
CA ASN A 157 23.53 37.37 -27.17
C ASN A 157 22.97 36.03 -27.73
N GLY A 158 21.80 35.62 -27.28
CA GLY A 158 21.14 34.38 -27.75
C GLY A 158 21.62 33.11 -27.06
N ARG A 159 22.56 33.19 -26.11
CA ARG A 159 23.04 32.07 -25.31
C ARG A 159 22.59 32.22 -23.87
N TRP A 160 22.13 31.12 -23.30
CA TRP A 160 21.75 31.07 -21.88
C TRP A 160 22.98 30.84 -21.00
N LYS A 161 23.08 31.64 -19.94
CA LYS A 161 24.19 31.62 -18.99
C LYS A 161 23.62 31.63 -17.56
N ILE A 162 24.40 31.17 -16.57
CA ILE A 162 24.01 31.17 -15.19
C ILE A 162 24.97 32.04 -14.40
N ASN A 163 24.46 33.06 -13.74
CA ASN A 163 25.23 33.88 -12.82
C ASN A 163 25.07 33.35 -11.39
N ILE A 164 26.18 33.08 -10.71
CA ILE A 164 26.25 32.59 -9.34
C ILE A 164 26.88 33.65 -8.47
N THR A 165 26.33 33.87 -7.29
CA THR A 165 26.87 34.78 -6.28
C THR A 165 27.23 33.97 -5.04
N PHE A 166 28.52 34.12 -4.61
CA PHE A 166 29.08 33.53 -3.40
C PHE A 166 29.17 34.54 -2.30
N GLU A 167 28.93 34.14 -1.05
CA GLU A 167 29.17 34.91 0.16
C GLU A 167 30.05 34.15 1.14
N GLY A 168 30.40 34.74 2.29
CA GLY A 168 31.20 34.10 3.32
C GLY A 168 32.61 33.74 2.86
N ASP A 169 33.02 32.52 3.12
CA ASP A 169 34.38 32.05 2.80
C ASP A 169 34.54 31.77 1.30
N GLY A 170 33.49 31.37 0.60
CA GLY A 170 33.50 31.19 -0.86
C GLY A 170 33.85 32.49 -1.59
N LYS A 171 33.31 33.64 -1.15
CA LYS A 171 33.63 34.95 -1.70
C LYS A 171 35.11 35.33 -1.46
N LYS A 172 35.63 35.07 -0.24
CA LYS A 172 37.04 35.34 0.10
C LYS A 172 37.98 34.47 -0.74
N ASN A 173 37.71 33.18 -0.81
CA ASN A 173 38.51 32.24 -1.58
C ASN A 173 38.54 32.59 -3.08
N LEU A 174 37.39 32.98 -3.65
CA LEU A 174 37.26 33.40 -5.04
C LEU A 174 38.09 34.68 -5.29
N ALA A 175 38.00 35.65 -4.40
CA ALA A 175 38.79 36.92 -4.50
C ALA A 175 40.30 36.65 -4.42
N GLU A 176 40.77 35.82 -3.47
CA GLU A 176 42.18 35.49 -3.31
C GLU A 176 42.70 34.71 -4.50
N VAL A 177 42.04 33.69 -4.95
CA VAL A 177 42.50 32.85 -6.06
C VAL A 177 42.43 33.61 -7.40
N SER A 178 41.38 34.40 -7.63
CA SER A 178 41.27 35.23 -8.84
C SER A 178 42.35 36.31 -8.90
N MET A 179 42.77 36.84 -7.73
CA MET A 179 43.90 37.77 -7.64
C MET A 179 45.25 37.08 -7.94
N LYS A 180 45.42 35.86 -7.45
CA LYS A 180 46.66 35.07 -7.64
C LYS A 180 46.88 34.62 -9.07
N TYR A 181 45.80 34.21 -9.77
CA TYR A 181 45.83 33.63 -11.12
C TYR A 181 45.27 34.56 -12.20
N ALA A 182 45.08 35.87 -11.92
CA ALA A 182 44.62 36.85 -12.91
C ALA A 182 45.62 36.95 -14.08
N GLY A 183 45.16 36.67 -15.30
CA GLY A 183 45.99 36.68 -16.49
C GLY A 183 46.80 35.41 -16.72
N ASP A 184 46.68 34.39 -15.87
CA ASP A 184 47.21 33.07 -16.14
C ASP A 184 46.26 32.28 -17.08
N ASN A 185 46.77 31.97 -18.27
CA ASN A 185 46.00 31.24 -19.29
C ASN A 185 46.07 29.70 -19.13
N VAL A 186 46.76 29.19 -18.11
CA VAL A 186 47.01 27.76 -17.86
C VAL A 186 46.07 27.22 -16.79
N THR A 187 46.08 27.93 -15.64
CA THR A 187 45.26 27.49 -14.50
C THR A 187 43.78 27.85 -14.73
N LYS A 188 42.93 26.83 -14.76
CA LYS A 188 41.47 26.98 -14.94
C LYS A 188 40.77 26.70 -13.58
N MET A 189 39.67 27.40 -13.38
CA MET A 189 38.71 27.08 -12.36
C MET A 189 37.67 26.16 -12.99
N ALA A 190 37.61 24.92 -12.56
CA ALA A 190 36.61 23.94 -12.97
C ALA A 190 35.43 23.99 -12.01
N ILE A 191 34.23 24.12 -12.56
CA ILE A 191 32.96 24.13 -11.85
C ILE A 191 32.35 22.76 -12.06
N LEU A 192 32.24 21.99 -10.99
CA LEU A 192 31.66 20.66 -10.95
C LEU A 192 30.24 20.72 -10.35
N LEU A 193 29.35 19.98 -10.96
CA LEU A 193 28.02 19.70 -10.41
C LEU A 193 27.85 18.19 -10.32
N ASP A 194 27.58 17.69 -9.11
CA ASP A 194 27.48 16.26 -8.82
C ASP A 194 28.71 15.43 -9.27
N GLY A 195 29.88 16.05 -9.31
CA GLY A 195 31.15 15.42 -9.70
C GLY A 195 31.54 15.54 -11.16
N GLU A 196 30.68 16.05 -12.04
CA GLU A 196 30.92 16.27 -13.46
C GLU A 196 31.24 17.73 -13.76
N ILE A 197 32.15 17.99 -14.67
CA ILE A 197 32.56 19.35 -15.04
C ILE A 197 31.49 19.96 -15.98
N ILE A 198 30.85 21.04 -15.51
CA ILE A 198 29.94 21.83 -16.33
C ILE A 198 30.69 22.89 -17.13
N SER A 199 31.67 23.51 -16.50
CA SER A 199 32.45 24.59 -17.10
C SER A 199 33.87 24.67 -16.49
N ALA A 200 34.87 25.02 -17.29
CA ALA A 200 36.20 25.29 -16.82
C ALA A 200 36.76 26.52 -17.52
N ALA A 201 36.98 27.59 -16.80
CA ALA A 201 37.39 28.87 -17.31
C ALA A 201 38.68 29.41 -16.65
N VAL A 202 39.49 30.19 -17.37
CA VAL A 202 40.62 30.95 -16.83
C VAL A 202 40.15 32.21 -16.12
N PHE A 203 40.95 32.73 -15.20
CA PHE A 203 40.65 33.98 -14.53
C PHE A 203 41.08 35.17 -15.41
N SER A 204 40.11 35.86 -16.00
CA SER A 204 40.37 37.07 -16.83
C SER A 204 40.80 38.29 -15.98
N GLY A 205 40.56 38.27 -14.66
CA GLY A 205 40.88 39.36 -13.76
C GLY A 205 40.47 39.03 -12.30
N HIS A 206 40.76 40.00 -11.40
CA HIS A 206 40.37 39.87 -9.99
C HIS A 206 38.88 39.98 -9.79
N ILE A 207 38.28 39.07 -9.03
CA ILE A 207 36.81 38.94 -8.77
C ILE A 207 36.49 39.16 -7.26
N PRO A 208 36.56 40.42 -6.77
CA PRO A 208 36.29 40.69 -5.35
C PRO A 208 34.80 40.62 -4.97
N GLY A 209 33.92 40.69 -5.95
CA GLY A 209 32.47 40.70 -5.75
C GLY A 209 31.82 39.36 -5.42
N GLY A 210 32.58 38.25 -5.60
CA GLY A 210 31.99 36.92 -5.37
C GLY A 210 31.05 36.44 -6.47
N ASN A 211 31.05 37.10 -7.63
CA ASN A 211 30.15 36.72 -8.76
C ASN A 211 30.94 35.87 -9.78
N CYS A 212 30.37 34.74 -10.15
CA CYS A 212 30.90 33.84 -11.16
C CYS A 212 29.83 33.56 -12.21
N GLN A 213 30.24 33.46 -13.46
CA GLN A 213 29.37 33.19 -14.58
C GLN A 213 29.69 31.82 -15.21
N ILE A 214 28.67 30.97 -15.31
CA ILE A 214 28.78 29.69 -16.00
C ILE A 214 28.26 29.90 -17.42
N SER A 215 29.09 29.56 -18.42
CA SER A 215 28.75 29.58 -19.83
C SER A 215 28.78 28.15 -20.37
N GLY A 216 27.77 27.79 -21.17
CA GLY A 216 27.63 26.49 -21.82
C GLY A 216 26.55 26.59 -22.90
N ASP A 217 26.36 25.54 -23.68
CA ASP A 217 25.26 25.45 -24.65
C ASP A 217 23.99 24.97 -23.93
N PHE A 218 23.45 25.83 -23.07
CA PHE A 218 22.22 25.57 -22.35
C PHE A 218 21.00 26.05 -23.10
N THR A 219 19.95 25.22 -23.08
CA THR A 219 18.61 25.70 -23.39
C THR A 219 18.10 26.58 -22.23
N GLN A 220 17.08 27.40 -22.48
CA GLN A 220 16.44 28.22 -21.44
C GLN A 220 16.04 27.38 -20.21
N GLN A 221 15.53 26.22 -20.46
CA GLN A 221 14.95 25.32 -19.50
C GLN A 221 16.04 24.66 -18.62
N GLU A 222 17.12 24.21 -19.23
CA GLU A 222 18.28 23.65 -18.53
C GLU A 222 18.95 24.70 -17.64
N ALA A 223 19.17 25.91 -18.16
CA ALA A 223 19.77 26.99 -17.40
C ALA A 223 18.93 27.36 -16.16
N ASN A 224 17.61 27.46 -16.32
CA ASN A 224 16.70 27.73 -15.20
C ASN A 224 16.69 26.58 -14.17
N THR A 225 16.63 25.35 -14.62
CA THR A 225 16.63 24.16 -13.75
C THR A 225 17.94 24.06 -12.96
N LEU A 226 19.08 24.29 -13.62
CA LEU A 226 20.40 24.30 -12.98
C LEU A 226 20.51 25.44 -11.95
N ALA A 227 20.07 26.65 -12.28
CA ALA A 227 20.11 27.80 -11.40
C ALA A 227 19.26 27.56 -10.12
N VAL A 228 18.06 27.01 -10.26
CA VAL A 228 17.19 26.67 -9.11
C VAL A 228 17.83 25.57 -8.26
N SER A 229 18.41 24.56 -8.88
CA SER A 229 19.06 23.44 -8.18
C SER A 229 20.31 23.89 -7.43
N MET A 230 21.13 24.76 -8.03
CA MET A 230 22.33 25.31 -7.40
C MET A 230 22.03 26.21 -6.19
N ARG A 231 20.88 26.91 -6.18
CA ARG A 231 20.44 27.69 -5.01
C ARG A 231 20.00 26.82 -3.83
N ASN A 232 19.57 25.60 -4.12
CA ASN A 232 19.04 24.67 -3.12
C ASN A 232 19.70 23.30 -3.30
N PRO A 233 21.00 23.14 -2.96
CA PRO A 233 21.68 21.86 -3.09
C PRO A 233 21.13 20.85 -2.07
N LEU A 234 21.06 19.58 -2.50
CA LEU A 234 20.71 18.47 -1.62
C LEU A 234 21.97 17.89 -0.98
N GLY A 235 22.00 17.78 0.33
CA GLY A 235 23.08 17.12 1.07
C GLY A 235 23.15 15.60 0.87
N VAL A 236 22.11 15.02 0.24
CA VAL A 236 21.91 13.60 -0.04
C VAL A 236 21.69 13.37 -1.52
N LYS A 237 21.96 12.17 -2.02
CA LYS A 237 21.68 11.77 -3.40
C LYS A 237 20.31 11.09 -3.45
N PRO A 238 19.29 11.72 -4.06
CA PRO A 238 17.99 11.09 -4.26
C PRO A 238 18.05 10.15 -5.47
N GLU A 239 17.39 9.03 -5.31
CA GLU A 239 17.18 8.04 -6.37
C GLU A 239 15.68 7.75 -6.49
N ILE A 240 15.11 7.87 -7.70
CA ILE A 240 13.71 7.56 -7.92
C ILE A 240 13.54 6.06 -7.83
N LEU A 241 12.81 5.62 -6.83
CA LEU A 241 12.52 4.23 -6.58
C LEU A 241 11.26 3.78 -7.29
N TYR A 242 10.27 4.65 -7.31
CA TYR A 242 8.92 4.35 -7.73
C TYR A 242 8.32 5.58 -8.38
N GLU A 243 7.77 5.41 -9.55
CA GLU A 243 7.02 6.44 -10.27
C GLU A 243 5.68 5.88 -10.69
N GLU A 244 4.63 6.62 -10.37
CA GLU A 244 3.26 6.24 -10.70
C GLU A 244 2.52 7.45 -11.27
N SER A 245 1.95 7.26 -12.46
CA SER A 245 1.16 8.29 -13.14
C SER A 245 -0.31 7.87 -13.17
N PHE A 246 -1.16 8.69 -12.58
CA PHE A 246 -2.61 8.53 -12.58
C PHE A 246 -3.28 9.61 -13.44
N PRO A 247 -3.86 9.25 -14.59
CA PRO A 247 -4.66 10.19 -15.36
C PRO A 247 -5.91 10.64 -14.59
N PRO A 248 -6.28 11.93 -14.63
CA PRO A 248 -7.45 12.47 -13.91
C PRO A 248 -8.77 11.82 -14.32
N THR A 249 -8.88 11.40 -15.57
CA THR A 249 -10.06 10.70 -16.09
C THR A 249 -10.27 9.37 -15.39
N LEU A 250 -9.20 8.59 -15.22
CA LEU A 250 -9.26 7.30 -14.51
C LEU A 250 -9.51 7.48 -13.01
N ALA A 251 -8.93 8.53 -12.41
CA ALA A 251 -9.18 8.86 -11.01
C ALA A 251 -10.67 9.19 -10.76
N ASN A 252 -11.26 10.06 -11.58
CA ASN A 252 -12.68 10.41 -11.48
C ASN A 252 -13.60 9.21 -11.72
N GLU A 253 -13.24 8.36 -12.67
CA GLU A 253 -13.99 7.12 -12.94
C GLU A 253 -13.93 6.18 -11.73
N ALA A 254 -12.76 5.99 -11.13
CA ALA A 254 -12.57 5.16 -9.95
C ALA A 254 -13.35 5.69 -8.73
N ILE A 255 -13.40 7.02 -8.52
CA ILE A 255 -14.25 7.65 -7.49
C ILE A 255 -15.71 7.31 -7.72
N ASN A 256 -16.21 7.54 -8.94
CA ASN A 256 -17.61 7.28 -9.28
C ASN A 256 -17.97 5.80 -9.12
N GLN A 257 -17.09 4.91 -9.52
CA GLN A 257 -17.23 3.47 -9.33
C GLN A 257 -17.26 3.11 -7.84
N GLY A 258 -16.36 3.67 -7.03
CA GLY A 258 -16.32 3.48 -5.58
C GLY A 258 -17.60 3.98 -4.89
N ILE A 259 -18.09 5.17 -5.25
CA ILE A 259 -19.36 5.70 -4.73
C ILE A 259 -20.53 4.81 -5.11
N ARG A 260 -20.61 4.35 -6.36
CA ARG A 260 -21.65 3.41 -6.80
C ARG A 260 -21.60 2.11 -6.01
N ALA A 261 -20.40 1.52 -5.84
CA ALA A 261 -20.20 0.32 -5.04
C ALA A 261 -20.67 0.51 -3.59
N GLY A 262 -20.34 1.66 -2.98
CA GLY A 262 -20.76 2.00 -1.63
C GLY A 262 -22.27 2.15 -1.49
N ILE A 263 -22.92 2.85 -2.42
CA ILE A 263 -24.39 3.04 -2.43
C ILE A 263 -25.11 1.69 -2.60
N TRP A 264 -24.68 0.86 -3.56
CA TRP A 264 -25.27 -0.47 -3.76
C TRP A 264 -24.99 -1.40 -2.58
N GLY A 265 -23.76 -1.40 -2.04
CA GLY A 265 -23.41 -2.18 -0.86
C GLY A 265 -24.25 -1.81 0.36
N LEU A 266 -24.40 -0.51 0.63
CA LEU A 266 -25.24 0.00 1.71
C LEU A 266 -26.73 -0.35 1.48
N GLY A 267 -27.24 -0.12 0.28
CA GLY A 267 -28.64 -0.38 -0.07
C GLY A 267 -29.00 -1.87 0.04
N LEU A 268 -28.18 -2.75 -0.52
CA LEU A 268 -28.39 -4.20 -0.43
C LEU A 268 -28.28 -4.72 1.00
N THR A 269 -27.32 -4.20 1.77
CA THR A 269 -27.17 -4.55 3.20
C THR A 269 -28.37 -4.06 4.02
N ALA A 270 -28.83 -2.85 3.76
CA ALA A 270 -30.04 -2.32 4.39
C ALA A 270 -31.29 -3.16 4.06
N PHE A 271 -31.44 -3.55 2.82
CA PHE A 271 -32.52 -4.42 2.37
C PHE A 271 -32.46 -5.80 3.04
N PHE A 272 -31.27 -6.38 3.11
CA PHE A 272 -31.03 -7.64 3.82
C PHE A 272 -31.44 -7.53 5.29
N MET A 273 -30.99 -6.49 6.00
CA MET A 273 -31.31 -6.27 7.42
C MET A 273 -32.80 -6.06 7.65
N ALA A 274 -33.47 -5.36 6.75
CA ALA A 274 -34.93 -5.15 6.81
C ALA A 274 -35.71 -6.46 6.63
N ILE A 275 -35.27 -7.37 5.78
CA ILE A 275 -35.93 -8.66 5.54
C ILE A 275 -35.74 -9.62 6.71
N PHE A 276 -34.47 -9.82 7.12
CA PHE A 276 -34.13 -10.86 8.11
C PHE A 276 -34.40 -10.42 9.54
N TYR A 277 -34.07 -9.16 9.89
CA TYR A 277 -34.16 -8.64 11.24
C TYR A 277 -35.32 -7.65 11.45
N ARG A 278 -35.99 -7.25 10.37
CA ARG A 278 -37.18 -6.37 10.39
C ARG A 278 -36.93 -5.12 11.27
N PHE A 279 -37.68 -4.98 12.36
CA PHE A 279 -37.57 -3.82 13.24
C PHE A 279 -36.17 -3.69 13.90
N ALA A 280 -35.57 -4.79 14.31
CA ALA A 280 -34.20 -4.77 14.82
C ALA A 280 -33.19 -4.34 13.75
N GLY A 281 -33.46 -4.73 12.49
CA GLY A 281 -32.70 -4.27 11.32
C GLY A 281 -32.70 -2.75 11.15
N LEU A 282 -33.84 -2.07 11.38
CA LEU A 282 -33.88 -0.60 11.33
C LEU A 282 -33.00 0.04 12.40
N ILE A 283 -32.91 -0.54 13.60
CA ILE A 283 -31.99 -0.05 14.65
C ILE A 283 -30.51 -0.24 14.22
N ALA A 284 -30.21 -1.40 13.61
CA ALA A 284 -28.85 -1.61 13.08
C ALA A 284 -28.50 -0.59 11.98
N LEU A 285 -29.47 -0.18 11.14
CA LEU A 285 -29.24 0.85 10.12
C LEU A 285 -28.97 2.23 10.72
N ILE A 286 -29.60 2.57 11.85
CA ILE A 286 -29.26 3.79 12.61
C ILE A 286 -27.81 3.69 13.11
N GLY A 287 -27.42 2.56 13.67
CA GLY A 287 -26.04 2.28 14.08
C GLY A 287 -25.07 2.40 12.90
N LEU A 288 -25.40 1.82 11.76
CA LEU A 288 -24.59 1.88 10.55
C LEU A 288 -24.44 3.31 10.00
N SER A 289 -25.54 4.08 9.98
CA SER A 289 -25.48 5.49 9.58
C SER A 289 -24.57 6.31 10.51
N MET A 290 -24.65 6.07 11.81
CA MET A 290 -23.76 6.72 12.78
C MET A 290 -22.30 6.27 12.61
N ASN A 291 -22.08 4.99 12.29
CA ASN A 291 -20.74 4.48 11.95
C ASN A 291 -20.12 5.26 10.78
N ILE A 292 -20.85 5.39 9.68
CA ILE A 292 -20.39 6.10 8.48
C ILE A 292 -20.08 7.57 8.81
N ILE A 293 -20.96 8.26 9.52
CA ILE A 293 -20.77 9.67 9.91
C ILE A 293 -19.52 9.84 10.79
N LEU A 294 -19.35 8.98 11.79
CA LEU A 294 -18.18 9.01 12.67
C LEU A 294 -16.89 8.67 11.92
N LEU A 295 -16.92 7.69 11.03
CA LEU A 295 -15.77 7.30 10.22
C LEU A 295 -15.26 8.49 9.40
N PHE A 296 -16.14 9.13 8.61
CA PHE A 296 -15.77 10.31 7.83
C PHE A 296 -15.38 11.50 8.70
N GLY A 297 -16.06 11.71 9.83
CA GLY A 297 -15.71 12.75 10.79
C GLY A 297 -14.30 12.60 11.35
N ILE A 298 -13.91 11.38 11.73
CA ILE A 298 -12.57 11.08 12.26
C ILE A 298 -11.52 11.23 11.15
N LEU A 299 -11.77 10.70 9.95
CA LEU A 299 -10.87 10.86 8.81
C LEU A 299 -10.63 12.35 8.49
N ALA A 300 -11.67 13.17 8.54
CA ALA A 300 -11.55 14.62 8.31
C ALA A 300 -10.74 15.33 9.41
N ILE A 301 -10.93 14.95 10.69
CA ILE A 301 -10.17 15.54 11.82
C ILE A 301 -8.68 15.24 11.69
N PHE A 302 -8.32 14.00 11.31
CA PHE A 302 -6.93 13.59 11.13
C PHE A 302 -6.34 14.01 9.77
N GLN A 303 -7.13 14.68 8.92
CA GLN A 303 -6.72 15.02 7.55
C GLN A 303 -6.13 13.83 6.79
N ALA A 304 -6.71 12.64 7.01
CA ALA A 304 -6.22 11.41 6.41
C ALA A 304 -6.45 11.41 4.90
N ASP A 305 -5.41 11.05 4.15
CA ASP A 305 -5.48 10.93 2.70
C ASP A 305 -6.44 9.83 2.28
N PHE A 306 -7.35 10.15 1.37
CA PHE A 306 -8.32 9.21 0.84
C PHE A 306 -7.75 8.55 -0.40
N THR A 307 -7.32 7.30 -0.26
CA THR A 307 -6.79 6.50 -1.38
C THR A 307 -7.90 5.63 -1.99
N LEU A 308 -7.68 5.12 -3.20
CA LEU A 308 -8.60 4.18 -3.84
C LEU A 308 -8.78 2.91 -2.98
N ALA A 309 -7.70 2.39 -2.41
CA ALA A 309 -7.77 1.28 -1.46
C ALA A 309 -8.52 1.67 -0.17
N GLY A 310 -8.44 2.95 0.26
CA GLY A 310 -9.21 3.48 1.38
C GLY A 310 -10.72 3.42 1.14
N ILE A 311 -11.19 3.67 -0.09
CA ILE A 311 -12.61 3.49 -0.46
C ILE A 311 -13.03 2.03 -0.24
N ALA A 312 -12.21 1.06 -0.66
CA ALA A 312 -12.48 -0.35 -0.40
C ALA A 312 -12.57 -0.65 1.10
N GLY A 313 -11.70 -0.04 1.91
CA GLY A 313 -11.75 -0.12 3.37
C GLY A 313 -13.06 0.38 3.96
N VAL A 314 -13.56 1.53 3.49
CA VAL A 314 -14.87 2.08 3.91
C VAL A 314 -16.01 1.13 3.55
N ILE A 315 -16.04 0.61 2.32
CA ILE A 315 -17.11 -0.31 1.88
C ILE A 315 -17.07 -1.62 2.68
N LEU A 316 -15.88 -2.14 2.95
CA LEU A 316 -15.70 -3.33 3.76
C LEU A 316 -16.17 -3.12 5.21
N THR A 317 -15.91 -1.93 5.80
CA THR A 317 -16.36 -1.62 7.16
C THR A 317 -17.88 -1.58 7.30
N ILE A 318 -18.65 -1.32 6.22
CA ILE A 318 -20.11 -1.46 6.20
C ILE A 318 -20.51 -2.90 6.54
N GLY A 319 -19.85 -3.89 5.94
CA GLY A 319 -20.08 -5.31 6.24
C GLY A 319 -19.71 -5.68 7.67
N ILE A 320 -18.52 -5.25 8.12
CA ILE A 320 -18.01 -5.52 9.47
C ILE A 320 -18.88 -4.88 10.55
N ALA A 321 -19.38 -3.66 10.32
CA ALA A 321 -20.24 -2.96 11.29
C ALA A 321 -21.59 -3.65 11.49
N ILE A 322 -22.12 -4.30 10.48
CA ILE A 322 -23.36 -5.07 10.59
C ILE A 322 -23.15 -6.43 11.25
N ASP A 323 -21.99 -7.05 11.09
CA ASP A 323 -21.67 -8.36 11.66
C ASP A 323 -21.87 -8.38 13.19
N ALA A 324 -21.38 -7.38 13.91
CA ALA A 324 -21.61 -7.25 15.36
C ALA A 324 -23.11 -7.16 15.71
N ASN A 325 -23.90 -6.46 14.92
CA ASN A 325 -25.35 -6.35 15.13
C ASN A 325 -26.07 -7.68 14.87
N VAL A 326 -25.70 -8.42 13.83
CA VAL A 326 -26.20 -9.75 13.53
C VAL A 326 -25.99 -10.67 14.75
N LEU A 327 -24.82 -10.62 15.33
CA LEU A 327 -24.42 -11.38 16.51
C LEU A 327 -25.32 -11.08 17.71
N ILE A 328 -25.55 -9.80 18.00
CA ILE A 328 -26.44 -9.37 19.08
C ILE A 328 -27.87 -9.83 18.81
N PHE A 329 -28.36 -9.73 17.58
CA PHE A 329 -29.74 -10.04 17.24
C PHE A 329 -30.02 -11.54 17.23
N GLU A 330 -29.07 -12.37 16.80
CA GLU A 330 -29.18 -13.82 16.92
C GLU A 330 -29.21 -14.24 18.41
N ARG A 331 -28.40 -13.62 19.27
CA ARG A 331 -28.45 -13.87 20.72
C ARG A 331 -29.78 -13.38 21.32
N LEU A 332 -30.27 -12.21 20.90
CA LEU A 332 -31.57 -11.69 21.29
C LEU A 332 -32.71 -12.67 20.92
N ARG A 333 -32.63 -13.24 19.71
CA ARG A 333 -33.59 -14.27 19.24
C ARG A 333 -33.56 -15.50 20.15
N GLU A 334 -32.38 -15.98 20.53
CA GLU A 334 -32.22 -17.13 21.46
C GLU A 334 -32.84 -16.84 22.84
N GLU A 335 -32.54 -15.67 23.43
CA GLU A 335 -33.03 -15.28 24.75
C GLU A 335 -34.56 -15.09 24.77
N MET A 336 -35.13 -14.57 23.67
CA MET A 336 -36.58 -14.47 23.51
C MET A 336 -37.25 -15.83 23.29
N ALA A 337 -36.63 -16.75 22.56
CA ALA A 337 -37.10 -18.13 22.41
C ALA A 337 -37.06 -18.90 23.74
N ALA A 338 -36.14 -18.52 24.64
CA ALA A 338 -36.10 -19.04 26.02
C ALA A 338 -37.19 -18.45 26.95
N GLY A 339 -38.11 -17.60 26.42
CA GLY A 339 -39.26 -17.07 27.18
C GLY A 339 -38.99 -15.80 27.97
N LYS A 340 -37.86 -15.14 27.82
CA LYS A 340 -37.57 -13.88 28.51
C LYS A 340 -38.38 -12.70 27.91
N THR A 341 -38.73 -11.74 28.75
CA THR A 341 -39.35 -10.48 28.30
C THR A 341 -38.37 -9.69 27.44
N VAL A 342 -38.91 -8.88 26.54
CA VAL A 342 -38.08 -8.16 25.54
C VAL A 342 -36.99 -7.32 26.17
N GLY A 343 -37.28 -6.59 27.26
CA GLY A 343 -36.28 -5.76 27.95
C GLY A 343 -35.14 -6.59 28.56
N ILE A 344 -35.48 -7.70 29.26
CA ILE A 344 -34.48 -8.61 29.82
C ILE A 344 -33.69 -9.33 28.72
N ALA A 345 -34.37 -9.73 27.67
CA ALA A 345 -33.73 -10.38 26.51
C ALA A 345 -32.71 -9.47 25.84
N ILE A 346 -33.03 -8.17 25.65
CA ILE A 346 -32.11 -7.17 25.11
C ILE A 346 -30.87 -7.05 26.01
N GLN A 347 -31.06 -6.81 27.31
CA GLN A 347 -29.95 -6.68 28.24
C GLN A 347 -29.05 -7.92 28.23
N THR A 348 -29.63 -9.10 28.35
CA THR A 348 -28.87 -10.37 28.36
C THR A 348 -28.16 -10.62 27.05
N ALA A 349 -28.78 -10.27 25.91
CA ALA A 349 -28.19 -10.45 24.58
C ALA A 349 -26.91 -9.60 24.43
N TYR A 350 -26.97 -8.32 24.80
CA TYR A 350 -25.79 -7.44 24.76
C TYR A 350 -24.68 -7.90 25.71
N GLU A 351 -25.01 -8.30 26.95
CA GLU A 351 -24.04 -8.80 27.92
C GLU A 351 -23.34 -10.08 27.45
N LYS A 352 -24.10 -11.03 26.91
CA LYS A 352 -23.54 -12.30 26.42
C LYS A 352 -22.82 -12.18 25.08
N ALA A 353 -23.25 -11.27 24.21
CA ALA A 353 -22.59 -11.05 22.91
C ALA A 353 -21.31 -10.22 23.04
N PHE A 354 -21.17 -9.43 24.10
CA PHE A 354 -20.07 -8.49 24.28
C PHE A 354 -18.69 -9.14 24.11
N SER A 355 -18.42 -10.21 24.85
CA SER A 355 -17.13 -10.91 24.82
C SER A 355 -16.78 -11.38 23.42
N ALA A 356 -17.70 -12.07 22.75
CA ALA A 356 -17.46 -12.59 21.41
C ALA A 356 -17.28 -11.47 20.36
N ILE A 357 -18.04 -10.37 20.46
CA ILE A 357 -17.89 -9.19 19.58
C ILE A 357 -16.53 -8.52 19.82
N PHE A 358 -16.18 -8.31 21.09
CA PHE A 358 -14.94 -7.65 21.46
C PHE A 358 -13.72 -8.46 20.97
N ASP A 359 -13.70 -9.78 21.25
CA ASP A 359 -12.62 -10.65 20.80
C ASP A 359 -12.48 -10.67 19.27
N ALA A 360 -13.59 -10.74 18.56
CA ALA A 360 -13.64 -10.71 17.10
C ALA A 360 -13.13 -9.40 16.52
N GLN A 361 -13.56 -8.26 17.08
CA GLN A 361 -13.12 -6.94 16.60
C GLN A 361 -11.65 -6.66 16.94
N ILE A 362 -11.17 -7.11 18.11
CA ILE A 362 -9.77 -6.98 18.51
C ILE A 362 -8.86 -7.79 17.56
N THR A 363 -9.22 -8.99 17.17
CA THR A 363 -8.42 -9.79 16.22
C THR A 363 -8.31 -9.09 14.87
N THR A 364 -9.41 -8.53 14.36
CA THR A 364 -9.40 -7.77 13.11
C THR A 364 -8.66 -6.44 13.26
N LEU A 365 -8.77 -5.77 14.41
CA LEU A 365 -8.02 -4.55 14.72
C LEU A 365 -6.51 -4.82 14.77
N ILE A 366 -6.08 -5.93 15.36
CA ILE A 366 -4.67 -6.34 15.37
C ILE A 366 -4.13 -6.46 13.96
N THR A 367 -4.85 -7.12 13.04
CA THR A 367 -4.41 -7.24 11.64
C THR A 367 -4.35 -5.90 10.94
N ALA A 368 -5.32 -5.02 11.20
CA ALA A 368 -5.35 -3.66 10.66
C ALA A 368 -4.18 -2.80 11.18
N LEU A 369 -3.84 -2.92 12.46
CA LEU A 369 -2.70 -2.21 13.07
C LEU A 369 -1.35 -2.75 12.55
N VAL A 370 -1.20 -4.06 12.38
CA VAL A 370 -0.01 -4.65 11.76
C VAL A 370 0.14 -4.14 10.33
N LEU A 371 -0.97 -4.10 9.58
CA LEU A 371 -0.98 -3.54 8.24
C LEU A 371 -0.61 -2.06 8.25
N LEU A 372 -1.18 -1.26 9.15
CA LEU A 372 -0.88 0.17 9.29
C LEU A 372 0.60 0.43 9.60
N TRP A 373 1.22 -0.42 10.42
CA TRP A 373 2.62 -0.29 10.81
C TRP A 373 3.61 -0.69 9.70
N LEU A 374 3.23 -1.66 8.84
CA LEU A 374 4.11 -2.23 7.82
C LEU A 374 3.79 -1.78 6.39
N ALA A 375 2.57 -1.26 6.15
CA ALA A 375 2.16 -0.80 4.83
C ALA A 375 2.69 0.58 4.49
N GLU A 376 3.04 0.76 3.23
CA GLU A 376 3.45 2.01 2.63
C GLU A 376 2.52 2.33 1.44
N GLY A 377 2.43 3.60 1.08
CA GLY A 377 1.67 4.05 -0.10
C GLY A 377 0.15 3.81 -0.03
N ALA A 378 -0.44 3.34 -1.12
CA ALA A 378 -1.90 3.18 -1.26
C ALA A 378 -2.54 2.27 -0.20
N ILE A 379 -1.82 1.25 0.30
CA ILE A 379 -2.33 0.31 1.31
C ILE A 379 -2.42 0.97 2.67
N GLN A 380 -1.58 1.96 2.97
CA GLN A 380 -1.65 2.69 4.24
C GLN A 380 -3.03 3.37 4.40
N GLY A 381 -3.56 3.99 3.33
CA GLY A 381 -4.91 4.55 3.34
C GLY A 381 -6.00 3.52 3.64
N PHE A 382 -5.87 2.30 3.10
CA PHE A 382 -6.75 1.18 3.44
C PHE A 382 -6.64 0.79 4.93
N ALA A 383 -5.42 0.66 5.44
CA ALA A 383 -5.18 0.29 6.84
C ALA A 383 -5.73 1.34 7.82
N VAL A 384 -5.58 2.63 7.50
CA VAL A 384 -6.15 3.74 8.28
C VAL A 384 -7.68 3.65 8.31
N THR A 385 -8.31 3.57 7.15
CA THR A 385 -9.79 3.51 7.06
C THR A 385 -10.35 2.27 7.73
N LEU A 386 -9.70 1.12 7.59
CA LEU A 386 -10.09 -0.12 8.24
C LEU A 386 -9.95 -0.03 9.77
N THR A 387 -8.82 0.48 10.27
CA THR A 387 -8.56 0.65 11.71
C THR A 387 -9.61 1.55 12.36
N ILE A 388 -9.84 2.73 11.81
CA ILE A 388 -10.85 3.68 12.30
C ILE A 388 -12.24 3.04 12.19
N GLY A 389 -12.55 2.40 11.06
CA GLY A 389 -13.82 1.73 10.81
C GLY A 389 -14.15 0.64 11.83
N ILE A 390 -13.19 -0.19 12.22
CA ILE A 390 -13.35 -1.22 13.24
C ILE A 390 -13.66 -0.59 14.61
N ILE A 391 -12.90 0.42 15.02
CA ILE A 391 -13.10 1.10 16.31
C ILE A 391 -14.49 1.74 16.36
N VAL A 392 -14.87 2.44 15.31
CA VAL A 392 -16.17 3.10 15.21
C VAL A 392 -17.31 2.08 15.14
N SER A 393 -17.10 0.95 14.45
CA SER A 393 -18.12 -0.11 14.36
C SER A 393 -18.40 -0.75 15.73
N LEU A 394 -17.36 -0.97 16.54
CA LEU A 394 -17.51 -1.47 17.90
C LEU A 394 -18.33 -0.50 18.76
N PHE A 395 -18.00 0.80 18.70
CA PHE A 395 -18.74 1.84 19.40
C PHE A 395 -20.22 1.89 18.94
N SER A 396 -20.44 1.90 17.64
CA SER A 396 -21.76 2.01 17.04
C SER A 396 -22.65 0.81 17.38
N ALA A 397 -22.12 -0.42 17.26
CA ALA A 397 -22.86 -1.64 17.53
C ALA A 397 -23.17 -1.84 19.02
N LEU A 398 -22.23 -1.54 19.93
CA LEU A 398 -22.41 -1.80 21.35
C LEU A 398 -23.09 -0.67 22.10
N LEU A 399 -22.90 0.58 21.69
CA LEU A 399 -23.42 1.73 22.42
C LEU A 399 -24.63 2.36 21.72
N VAL A 400 -24.50 2.73 20.44
CA VAL A 400 -25.59 3.44 19.75
C VAL A 400 -26.83 2.57 19.63
N THR A 401 -26.69 1.32 19.16
CA THR A 401 -27.84 0.44 19.00
C THR A 401 -28.44 0.02 20.35
N ARG A 402 -27.61 -0.15 21.40
CA ARG A 402 -28.08 -0.40 22.76
C ARG A 402 -28.92 0.74 23.33
N VAL A 403 -28.46 1.98 23.13
CA VAL A 403 -29.20 3.17 23.55
C VAL A 403 -30.54 3.25 22.85
N CYS A 404 -30.59 3.01 21.53
CA CYS A 404 -31.83 2.97 20.76
C CYS A 404 -32.82 1.92 21.30
N PHE A 405 -32.36 0.69 21.56
CA PHE A 405 -33.21 -0.37 22.14
C PHE A 405 -33.70 -0.02 23.55
N ASN A 406 -32.84 0.48 24.42
CA ASN A 406 -33.20 0.88 25.77
C ASN A 406 -34.22 2.01 25.78
N TRP A 407 -34.04 3.03 24.93
CA TRP A 407 -35.00 4.14 24.79
C TRP A 407 -36.38 3.65 24.30
N LEU A 408 -36.41 2.76 23.29
CA LEU A 408 -37.63 2.17 22.79
C LEU A 408 -38.34 1.26 23.82
N SER A 409 -37.58 0.52 24.60
CA SER A 409 -38.08 -0.31 25.67
C SER A 409 -38.67 0.55 26.82
N ALA A 410 -37.97 1.61 27.23
CA ALA A 410 -38.42 2.54 28.26
C ALA A 410 -39.72 3.28 27.88
N THR A 411 -39.88 3.64 26.61
CA THR A 411 -41.10 4.28 26.09
C THR A 411 -42.27 3.33 25.89
N ARG A 412 -42.17 2.06 26.32
CA ARG A 412 -43.16 0.98 26.13
C ARG A 412 -43.60 0.75 24.68
N LYS A 413 -42.87 1.24 23.72
CA LYS A 413 -43.12 0.98 22.28
C LYS A 413 -42.77 -0.44 21.85
N LEU A 414 -41.93 -1.14 22.64
CA LEU A 414 -41.47 -2.51 22.44
C LEU A 414 -42.14 -3.52 23.39
N ASN A 415 -43.47 -3.56 23.42
CA ASN A 415 -44.22 -4.51 24.28
C ASN A 415 -44.49 -5.85 23.60
N LYS A 416 -44.24 -5.94 22.29
CA LYS A 416 -44.46 -7.19 21.53
C LYS A 416 -43.14 -7.87 21.20
N PRO A 417 -43.07 -9.22 21.19
CA PRO A 417 -41.85 -9.92 20.79
C PRO A 417 -41.42 -9.52 19.40
N LEU A 418 -40.12 -9.25 19.26
CA LEU A 418 -39.52 -8.94 17.95
C LEU A 418 -39.62 -10.17 17.04
N LYS A 419 -40.01 -9.95 15.80
CA LYS A 419 -40.14 -11.03 14.79
C LYS A 419 -38.84 -11.10 14.00
N PHE A 420 -38.20 -12.26 13.96
CA PHE A 420 -37.03 -12.58 13.16
C PHE A 420 -37.39 -13.61 12.11
N THR A 421 -36.74 -13.56 10.97
CA THR A 421 -36.91 -14.59 9.92
C THR A 421 -35.90 -15.70 10.19
N PRO A 422 -36.35 -16.93 10.54
CA PRO A 422 -35.43 -18.01 10.87
C PRO A 422 -34.72 -18.51 9.62
N VAL A 423 -33.41 -18.67 9.71
CA VAL A 423 -32.59 -19.33 8.69
C VAL A 423 -32.10 -20.64 9.27
N LEU A 424 -32.32 -21.75 8.54
CA LEU A 424 -31.86 -23.10 8.92
C LEU A 424 -32.25 -23.59 10.34
N SER A 425 -33.32 -23.10 10.92
CA SER A 425 -33.80 -23.59 12.21
C SER A 425 -34.18 -25.08 12.14
N ASN A 426 -33.74 -25.87 13.12
CA ASN A 426 -34.03 -27.30 13.33
C ASN A 426 -33.28 -28.35 12.48
N LYS A 427 -32.23 -28.00 11.72
CA LYS A 427 -31.41 -29.03 11.08
C LYS A 427 -30.31 -29.51 12.06
N LYS A 428 -30.23 -30.82 12.28
CA LYS A 428 -29.14 -31.45 13.05
C LYS A 428 -28.17 -32.12 12.05
N ILE A 429 -27.09 -31.40 11.72
CA ILE A 429 -26.07 -31.88 10.79
C ILE A 429 -24.88 -32.43 11.60
N ASN A 430 -24.41 -33.62 11.22
CA ASN A 430 -23.25 -34.21 11.84
C ASN A 430 -21.96 -33.76 11.13
N PHE A 431 -21.49 -32.54 11.46
CA PHE A 431 -20.30 -31.92 10.86
C PHE A 431 -19.01 -32.71 11.10
N LEU A 432 -18.79 -33.18 12.36
CA LEU A 432 -17.63 -34.00 12.71
C LEU A 432 -17.67 -35.40 12.06
N GLY A 433 -18.84 -35.84 11.61
CA GLY A 433 -18.98 -37.06 10.78
C GLY A 433 -18.50 -36.89 9.35
N LEU A 434 -18.60 -35.66 8.79
CA LEU A 434 -18.19 -35.32 7.43
C LEU A 434 -16.71 -35.00 7.28
N THR A 435 -15.90 -35.08 8.35
CA THR A 435 -14.50 -34.69 8.43
C THR A 435 -13.61 -35.40 7.37
N LYS A 436 -13.93 -36.65 7.00
CA LYS A 436 -13.19 -37.35 5.96
C LYS A 436 -13.37 -36.70 4.59
N PHE A 437 -14.58 -36.31 4.27
CA PHE A 437 -14.93 -35.64 3.01
C PHE A 437 -14.37 -34.24 2.94
N SER A 438 -14.54 -33.43 4.01
CA SER A 438 -13.99 -32.07 4.07
C SER A 438 -12.46 -32.06 3.98
N ARG A 439 -11.79 -33.01 4.64
CA ARG A 439 -10.34 -33.17 4.57
C ARG A 439 -9.89 -33.45 3.14
N PHE A 440 -10.60 -34.34 2.40
CA PHE A 440 -10.29 -34.61 1.01
C PHE A 440 -10.39 -33.35 0.15
N ILE A 441 -11.45 -32.58 0.30
CA ILE A 441 -11.64 -31.30 -0.42
C ILE A 441 -10.49 -30.33 -0.08
N SER A 442 -10.20 -30.12 1.21
CA SER A 442 -9.14 -29.21 1.64
C SER A 442 -7.76 -29.62 1.10
N VAL A 443 -7.41 -30.90 1.17
CA VAL A 443 -6.15 -31.41 0.63
C VAL A 443 -6.09 -31.25 -0.89
N ALA A 444 -7.19 -31.55 -1.59
CA ALA A 444 -7.25 -31.37 -3.05
C ALA A 444 -7.05 -29.89 -3.44
N LEU A 445 -7.69 -28.94 -2.75
CA LEU A 445 -7.50 -27.52 -2.99
C LEU A 445 -6.07 -27.05 -2.69
N ILE A 446 -5.46 -27.53 -1.62
CA ILE A 446 -4.04 -27.23 -1.29
C ILE A 446 -3.11 -27.77 -2.38
N VAL A 447 -3.34 -29.00 -2.85
CA VAL A 447 -2.54 -29.59 -3.94
C VAL A 447 -2.70 -28.77 -5.23
N VAL A 448 -3.92 -28.38 -5.58
CA VAL A 448 -4.18 -27.49 -6.73
C VAL A 448 -3.43 -26.16 -6.56
N THR A 449 -3.46 -25.57 -5.37
CA THR A 449 -2.71 -24.34 -5.07
C THR A 449 -1.21 -24.51 -5.33
N ILE A 450 -0.60 -25.56 -4.77
CA ILE A 450 0.83 -25.82 -4.92
C ILE A 450 1.19 -26.04 -6.40
N LEU A 451 0.38 -26.80 -7.13
CA LEU A 451 0.59 -27.03 -8.56
C LEU A 451 0.46 -25.72 -9.37
N THR A 452 -0.54 -24.92 -9.10
CA THR A 452 -0.77 -23.64 -9.80
C THR A 452 0.40 -22.67 -9.59
N ILE A 453 0.85 -22.50 -8.34
CA ILE A 453 2.00 -21.63 -8.02
C ILE A 453 3.28 -22.19 -8.64
N GLY A 454 3.48 -23.52 -8.60
CA GLY A 454 4.65 -24.18 -9.18
C GLY A 454 4.73 -24.06 -10.69
N ILE A 455 3.58 -24.01 -11.41
CA ILE A 455 3.53 -23.85 -12.86
C ILE A 455 3.72 -22.37 -13.24
N LYS A 456 2.99 -21.45 -12.60
CA LYS A 456 3.01 -20.03 -12.96
C LYS A 456 4.21 -19.25 -12.44
N LYS A 457 4.85 -19.71 -11.35
CA LYS A 457 6.05 -19.09 -10.75
C LYS A 457 5.97 -17.56 -10.69
N GLU A 458 6.91 -16.86 -11.34
CA GLU A 458 7.01 -15.40 -11.35
C GLU A 458 5.85 -14.71 -12.07
N GLU A 459 5.16 -15.40 -13.00
CA GLU A 459 3.97 -14.86 -13.66
C GLU A 459 2.78 -14.65 -12.71
N SER A 460 2.83 -15.28 -11.54
CA SER A 460 1.81 -15.09 -10.50
C SER A 460 2.04 -13.85 -9.62
N LEU A 461 3.19 -13.18 -9.74
CA LEU A 461 3.59 -12.05 -8.90
C LEU A 461 3.43 -10.75 -9.66
N GLY A 462 2.89 -9.72 -9.01
CA GLY A 462 2.80 -8.36 -9.53
C GLY A 462 4.17 -7.68 -9.64
N ILE A 463 4.22 -6.53 -10.34
CA ILE A 463 5.44 -5.75 -10.52
C ILE A 463 6.01 -5.26 -9.19
N GLU A 464 5.19 -5.11 -8.16
CA GLU A 464 5.60 -4.73 -6.82
C GLU A 464 6.53 -5.75 -6.16
N PHE A 465 6.54 -7.00 -6.67
CA PHE A 465 7.35 -8.10 -6.12
C PHE A 465 8.50 -8.56 -7.02
N VAL A 466 8.40 -8.27 -8.32
CA VAL A 466 9.42 -8.71 -9.30
C VAL A 466 10.12 -7.50 -9.94
N GLY A 467 9.51 -6.34 -9.93
CA GLY A 467 9.94 -5.16 -10.66
C GLY A 467 9.44 -5.16 -12.10
N GLY A 468 9.54 -4.02 -12.75
CA GLY A 468 9.13 -3.82 -14.14
C GLY A 468 8.29 -2.57 -14.32
N ASP A 469 7.90 -2.33 -15.58
CA ASP A 469 6.99 -1.27 -15.96
C ASP A 469 5.65 -1.88 -16.34
N GLN A 470 4.57 -1.36 -15.77
CA GLN A 470 3.21 -1.78 -16.07
C GLN A 470 2.45 -0.61 -16.72
N LEU A 471 1.82 -0.91 -17.84
CA LEU A 471 0.97 0.01 -18.57
C LEU A 471 -0.47 -0.51 -18.54
N ARG A 472 -1.43 0.33 -18.13
CA ARG A 472 -2.86 -0.01 -18.17
C ARG A 472 -3.59 1.02 -19.00
N PHE A 473 -4.41 0.54 -19.94
CA PHE A 473 -5.16 1.41 -20.84
C PHE A 473 -6.45 0.73 -21.32
N ASN A 474 -7.42 1.55 -21.66
CA ASN A 474 -8.63 1.08 -22.35
C ASN A 474 -8.26 0.74 -23.79
N ALA A 475 -8.68 -0.42 -24.26
CA ALA A 475 -8.44 -0.84 -25.63
C ALA A 475 -9.35 -0.10 -26.60
N SER A 476 -8.83 0.27 -27.76
CA SER A 476 -9.68 0.66 -28.89
C SER A 476 -10.53 -0.54 -29.36
N GLU A 477 -11.69 -0.31 -29.95
CA GLU A 477 -12.60 -1.39 -30.42
C GLU A 477 -11.91 -2.36 -31.39
N SER A 478 -10.85 -1.92 -32.07
CA SER A 478 -10.09 -2.73 -33.03
C SER A 478 -8.86 -3.43 -32.44
N ALA A 479 -8.51 -3.17 -31.17
CA ALA A 479 -7.26 -3.68 -30.58
C ALA A 479 -7.41 -5.14 -30.12
N SER A 480 -6.61 -6.04 -30.69
CA SER A 480 -6.46 -7.42 -30.22
C SER A 480 -5.18 -7.62 -29.38
N ILE A 481 -5.16 -8.70 -28.59
CA ILE A 481 -3.94 -9.07 -27.83
C ILE A 481 -2.75 -9.32 -28.78
N GLU A 482 -3.03 -9.89 -29.96
CA GLU A 482 -2.02 -10.13 -30.98
C GLU A 482 -1.41 -8.84 -31.52
N ASP A 483 -2.22 -7.80 -31.77
CA ASP A 483 -1.75 -6.50 -32.27
C ASP A 483 -0.88 -5.81 -31.21
N ILE A 484 -1.33 -5.79 -29.94
CA ILE A 484 -0.57 -5.23 -28.84
C ILE A 484 0.76 -5.97 -28.68
N LYS A 485 0.73 -7.30 -28.68
CA LYS A 485 1.94 -8.12 -28.56
C LYS A 485 2.92 -7.86 -29.70
N LYS A 486 2.42 -7.78 -30.95
CA LYS A 486 3.23 -7.49 -32.14
C LYS A 486 3.88 -6.10 -32.03
N THR A 487 3.11 -5.08 -31.71
CA THR A 487 3.62 -3.71 -31.57
C THR A 487 4.71 -3.63 -30.49
N ILE A 488 4.54 -4.30 -29.35
CA ILE A 488 5.54 -4.28 -28.27
C ILE A 488 6.80 -5.04 -28.69
N THR A 489 6.66 -6.21 -29.30
CA THR A 489 7.81 -7.04 -29.73
C THR A 489 8.62 -6.34 -30.80
N GLU A 490 7.97 -5.65 -31.76
CA GLU A 490 8.62 -4.86 -32.78
C GLU A 490 9.34 -3.63 -32.21
N THR A 491 8.77 -3.00 -31.15
CA THR A 491 9.33 -1.80 -30.53
C THR A 491 10.56 -2.12 -29.68
N LEU A 492 10.53 -3.23 -28.93
CA LEU A 492 11.61 -3.57 -28.01
C LEU A 492 12.73 -4.40 -28.65
N ASN A 493 12.53 -4.93 -29.86
CA ASN A 493 13.47 -5.87 -30.51
C ASN A 493 13.90 -7.04 -29.60
N GLU A 494 13.06 -7.44 -28.63
CA GLU A 494 13.39 -8.40 -27.59
C GLU A 494 12.77 -9.77 -27.86
N THR A 495 13.50 -10.80 -27.42
CA THR A 495 13.08 -12.22 -27.47
C THR A 495 12.10 -12.59 -26.35
N LYS A 496 11.99 -11.80 -25.29
CA LYS A 496 11.05 -12.03 -24.19
C LYS A 496 9.65 -11.54 -24.55
N THR A 497 8.70 -12.41 -24.39
CA THR A 497 7.29 -12.13 -24.64
C THR A 497 6.73 -11.21 -23.53
N PRO A 498 6.17 -10.02 -23.86
CA PRO A 498 5.53 -9.17 -22.86
C PRO A 498 4.35 -9.90 -22.23
N GLN A 499 4.14 -9.72 -20.93
CA GLN A 499 2.95 -10.23 -20.25
C GLN A 499 1.79 -9.28 -20.51
N ILE A 500 0.77 -9.77 -21.21
CA ILE A 500 -0.43 -9.00 -21.55
C ILE A 500 -1.63 -9.67 -20.88
N GLN A 501 -2.30 -8.94 -20.02
CA GLN A 501 -3.53 -9.39 -19.39
C GLN A 501 -4.71 -8.57 -19.88
N LYS A 502 -5.78 -9.27 -20.23
CA LYS A 502 -7.07 -8.66 -20.54
C LYS A 502 -7.88 -8.57 -19.26
N LEU A 503 -8.17 -7.36 -18.81
CA LEU A 503 -9.01 -7.08 -17.66
C LEU A 503 -10.37 -6.64 -18.18
N THR A 504 -11.39 -7.48 -18.06
CA THR A 504 -12.76 -7.12 -18.43
C THR A 504 -13.51 -6.82 -17.13
N PRO A 505 -13.92 -5.56 -16.90
CA PRO A 505 -14.76 -5.23 -15.75
C PRO A 505 -16.09 -5.98 -15.82
N ILE A 506 -16.51 -6.53 -14.71
CA ILE A 506 -17.85 -7.16 -14.62
C ILE A 506 -18.88 -6.02 -14.66
N GLY A 507 -19.65 -5.94 -15.75
CA GLY A 507 -20.66 -4.89 -15.95
C GLY A 507 -20.19 -3.62 -16.67
N GLY A 508 -18.99 -3.62 -17.25
CA GLY A 508 -18.47 -2.53 -18.10
C GLY A 508 -18.31 -2.97 -19.56
N ASP A 509 -18.52 -2.06 -20.50
CA ASP A 509 -18.35 -2.31 -21.94
C ASP A 509 -16.91 -2.14 -22.42
N SER A 510 -16.02 -1.54 -21.60
CA SER A 510 -14.62 -1.29 -21.96
C SER A 510 -13.71 -2.46 -21.60
N THR A 511 -12.86 -2.85 -22.55
CA THR A 511 -11.77 -3.82 -22.31
C THR A 511 -10.52 -3.08 -21.89
N ILE A 512 -9.97 -3.40 -20.73
CA ILE A 512 -8.70 -2.84 -20.24
C ILE A 512 -7.60 -3.86 -20.49
N TYR A 513 -6.49 -3.41 -21.07
CA TYR A 513 -5.27 -4.21 -21.13
C TYR A 513 -4.27 -3.74 -20.08
N SER A 514 -3.65 -4.70 -19.41
CA SER A 514 -2.49 -4.51 -18.55
C SER A 514 -1.30 -5.15 -19.25
N VAL A 515 -0.32 -4.35 -19.57
CA VAL A 515 0.91 -4.76 -20.26
C VAL A 515 2.07 -4.58 -19.31
N ARG A 516 2.84 -5.63 -19.12
CA ARG A 516 4.04 -5.62 -18.30
C ARG A 516 5.27 -5.86 -19.14
N VAL A 517 6.28 -4.98 -18.97
CA VAL A 517 7.55 -5.01 -19.67
C VAL A 517 8.72 -4.85 -18.70
N GLU A 518 9.94 -5.03 -19.19
CA GLU A 518 11.14 -4.86 -18.37
C GLU A 518 11.32 -3.42 -17.88
N PRO A 519 12.00 -3.21 -16.73
CA PRO A 519 12.20 -1.89 -16.17
C PRO A 519 12.87 -0.92 -17.15
N GLY A 520 12.33 0.28 -17.28
CA GLY A 520 12.84 1.32 -18.20
C GLY A 520 12.34 1.24 -19.64
N SER A 521 11.54 0.23 -19.98
CA SER A 521 10.97 0.07 -21.34
C SER A 521 9.56 0.66 -21.48
N GLY A 522 8.92 1.02 -20.38
CA GLY A 522 7.52 1.43 -20.32
C GLY A 522 7.21 2.66 -21.19
N GLU A 523 8.07 3.68 -21.18
CA GLU A 523 7.84 4.90 -21.94
C GLU A 523 7.87 4.66 -23.46
N LYS A 524 8.81 3.82 -23.93
CA LYS A 524 8.90 3.44 -25.35
C LYS A 524 7.65 2.66 -25.79
N VAL A 525 7.19 1.75 -24.94
CA VAL A 525 6.00 0.94 -25.20
C VAL A 525 4.74 1.80 -25.17
N LYS A 526 4.64 2.73 -24.23
CA LYS A 526 3.54 3.70 -24.14
C LYS A 526 3.40 4.51 -25.43
N GLN A 527 4.52 5.06 -25.92
CA GLN A 527 4.56 5.79 -27.20
C GLN A 527 4.15 4.92 -28.38
N ALA A 528 4.65 3.68 -28.44
CA ALA A 528 4.31 2.75 -29.52
C ALA A 528 2.82 2.40 -29.54
N ILE A 529 2.22 2.11 -28.38
CA ILE A 529 0.79 1.82 -28.22
C ILE A 529 -0.06 3.03 -28.65
N THR A 530 0.39 4.24 -28.27
CA THR A 530 -0.30 5.49 -28.61
C THR A 530 -0.24 5.76 -30.13
N ILE A 531 0.94 5.62 -30.75
CA ILE A 531 1.15 5.81 -32.21
C ILE A 531 0.35 4.78 -33.00
N ALA A 532 0.28 3.54 -32.53
CA ALA A 532 -0.48 2.47 -33.19
C ALA A 532 -2.01 2.61 -33.01
N GLY A 533 -2.50 3.57 -32.19
CA GLY A 533 -3.92 3.78 -31.95
C GLY A 533 -4.62 2.61 -31.22
N LEU A 534 -3.86 1.83 -30.45
CA LEU A 534 -4.36 0.65 -29.73
C LEU A 534 -5.01 0.99 -28.39
N ALA A 535 -4.76 2.20 -27.88
CA ALA A 535 -5.34 2.68 -26.63
C ALA A 535 -6.37 3.79 -26.89
N GLU A 536 -7.50 3.73 -26.19
CA GLU A 536 -8.46 4.82 -26.10
C GLU A 536 -8.20 5.63 -24.82
N GLY A 537 -7.95 6.93 -24.99
CA GLY A 537 -7.67 7.83 -23.88
C GLY A 537 -6.25 7.71 -23.32
N GLN A 538 -6.13 7.93 -22.03
CA GLN A 538 -4.83 8.02 -21.36
C GLN A 538 -4.34 6.65 -20.88
N ILE A 539 -3.03 6.44 -20.95
CA ILE A 539 -2.35 5.23 -20.48
C ILE A 539 -1.84 5.49 -19.05
N GLN A 540 -2.31 4.70 -18.09
CA GLN A 540 -1.72 4.66 -16.75
C GLN A 540 -0.39 3.92 -16.82
N SER A 541 0.66 4.50 -16.27
CA SER A 541 1.98 3.86 -16.18
C SER A 541 2.46 3.77 -14.74
N GLN A 542 3.09 2.65 -14.41
CA GLN A 542 3.65 2.36 -13.10
C GLN A 542 5.02 1.72 -13.32
N GLN A 543 6.06 2.27 -12.69
CA GLN A 543 7.43 1.76 -12.82
C GLN A 543 8.00 1.41 -11.45
N ILE A 544 8.52 0.20 -11.30
CA ILE A 544 9.13 -0.28 -10.06
C ILE A 544 10.49 -0.91 -10.33
N GLY A 545 11.53 -0.38 -9.68
CA GLY A 545 12.87 -0.96 -9.75
C GLY A 545 12.94 -2.33 -9.07
N SER A 546 13.73 -3.26 -9.61
CA SER A 546 13.84 -4.63 -9.11
C SER A 546 14.34 -4.77 -7.65
N VAL A 547 15.20 -3.84 -7.22
CA VAL A 547 15.73 -3.84 -5.84
C VAL A 547 14.60 -3.58 -4.85
N ILE A 548 13.73 -2.61 -5.18
CA ILE A 548 12.60 -2.23 -4.33
C ILE A 548 11.54 -3.28 -4.32
N ALA A 549 11.24 -3.86 -5.48
CA ALA A 549 10.31 -4.98 -5.58
C ALA A 549 10.71 -6.11 -4.62
N GLY A 550 12.01 -6.42 -4.55
CA GLY A 550 12.53 -7.39 -3.59
C GLY A 550 12.37 -6.99 -2.12
N GLU A 551 12.49 -5.71 -1.80
CA GLU A 551 12.23 -5.19 -0.44
C GLU A 551 10.76 -5.21 -0.10
N MET A 552 9.90 -4.77 -1.02
CA MET A 552 8.43 -4.80 -0.86
C MET A 552 7.93 -6.24 -0.64
N ALA A 553 8.45 -7.21 -1.40
CA ALA A 553 8.13 -8.63 -1.23
C ALA A 553 8.51 -9.13 0.18
N LYS A 554 9.72 -8.81 0.67
CA LYS A 554 10.17 -9.18 2.01
C LYS A 554 9.31 -8.53 3.10
N ARG A 555 9.03 -7.24 3.00
CA ARG A 555 8.20 -6.51 3.98
C ARG A 555 6.77 -7.06 4.01
N SER A 556 6.18 -7.35 2.85
CA SER A 556 4.86 -7.98 2.74
C SER A 556 4.80 -9.35 3.41
N LEU A 557 5.83 -10.17 3.19
CA LEU A 557 5.94 -11.47 3.85
C LEU A 557 6.10 -11.33 5.37
N TYR A 558 6.91 -10.38 5.84
CA TYR A 558 7.04 -10.10 7.27
C TYR A 558 5.74 -9.58 7.87
N ALA A 559 4.99 -8.74 7.16
CA ALA A 559 3.68 -8.28 7.59
C ALA A 559 2.71 -9.45 7.79
N LEU A 560 2.66 -10.36 6.81
CA LEU A 560 1.81 -11.54 6.88
C LEU A 560 2.20 -12.46 8.05
N ILE A 561 3.49 -12.77 8.20
CA ILE A 561 3.99 -13.61 9.30
C ILE A 561 3.76 -12.93 10.66
N ALA A 562 4.03 -11.64 10.77
CA ALA A 562 3.81 -10.87 12.00
C ALA A 562 2.31 -10.85 12.37
N GLY A 563 1.44 -10.56 11.40
CA GLY A 563 -0.01 -10.57 11.61
C GLY A 563 -0.52 -11.92 12.10
N LEU A 564 -0.13 -13.02 11.43
CA LEU A 564 -0.47 -14.37 11.87
C LEU A 564 0.11 -14.69 13.24
N GLY A 565 1.35 -14.27 13.53
CA GLY A 565 2.01 -14.48 14.81
C GLY A 565 1.29 -13.77 15.97
N VAL A 566 0.92 -12.49 15.77
CA VAL A 566 0.20 -11.72 16.80
C VAL A 566 -1.21 -12.29 17.03
N ILE A 567 -1.91 -12.70 15.96
CA ILE A 567 -3.20 -13.41 16.10
C ILE A 567 -3.02 -14.70 16.90
N PHE A 568 -2.00 -15.51 16.60
CA PHE A 568 -1.72 -16.74 17.33
C PHE A 568 -1.48 -16.49 18.81
N ILE A 569 -0.68 -15.49 19.14
CA ILE A 569 -0.41 -15.07 20.51
C ILE A 569 -1.73 -14.67 21.19
N TYR A 570 -2.52 -13.79 20.55
CA TYR A 570 -3.80 -13.33 21.10
C TYR A 570 -4.76 -14.51 21.36
N VAL A 571 -4.94 -15.39 20.38
CA VAL A 571 -5.85 -16.54 20.50
C VAL A 571 -5.35 -17.53 21.56
N THR A 572 -4.03 -17.70 21.71
CA THR A 572 -3.45 -18.57 22.76
C THR A 572 -3.70 -18.00 24.17
N PHE A 573 -3.64 -16.68 24.33
CA PHE A 573 -3.97 -16.05 25.63
C PHE A 573 -5.47 -16.04 25.92
N ARG A 574 -6.30 -15.95 24.90
CA ARG A 574 -7.75 -15.82 25.04
C ARG A 574 -8.49 -17.15 25.11
N PHE A 575 -7.94 -18.15 24.45
CA PHE A 575 -8.48 -19.52 24.38
C PHE A 575 -7.42 -20.51 24.83
N GLU A 576 -7.87 -21.72 25.17
CA GLU A 576 -6.99 -22.83 25.51
C GLU A 576 -6.13 -23.23 24.28
N PHE A 577 -4.92 -23.72 24.53
CA PHE A 577 -3.93 -24.04 23.48
C PHE A 577 -4.45 -24.97 22.38
N SER A 578 -5.33 -25.91 22.75
CA SER A 578 -5.97 -26.81 21.78
C SER A 578 -6.80 -26.05 20.74
N PHE A 579 -7.48 -24.99 21.14
CA PHE A 579 -8.28 -24.13 20.25
C PHE A 579 -7.38 -23.22 19.40
N ALA A 580 -6.31 -22.69 19.98
CA ALA A 580 -5.36 -21.85 19.26
C ALA A 580 -4.73 -22.59 18.06
N ILE A 581 -4.33 -23.86 18.23
CA ILE A 581 -3.80 -24.69 17.14
C ILE A 581 -4.86 -24.89 16.05
N GLY A 582 -6.11 -25.16 16.43
CA GLY A 582 -7.20 -25.33 15.46
C GLY A 582 -7.45 -24.07 14.64
N ALA A 583 -7.45 -22.90 15.30
CA ALA A 583 -7.64 -21.59 14.67
C ALA A 583 -6.53 -21.26 13.67
N ILE A 584 -5.26 -21.39 14.08
CA ILE A 584 -4.12 -21.07 13.20
C ILE A 584 -4.03 -22.05 12.02
N ALA A 585 -4.28 -23.32 12.22
CA ALA A 585 -4.29 -24.29 11.13
C ALA A 585 -5.38 -23.97 10.09
N ALA A 586 -6.57 -23.54 10.53
CA ALA A 586 -7.63 -23.10 9.65
C ALA A 586 -7.22 -21.80 8.91
N LEU A 587 -6.60 -20.87 9.59
CA LEU A 587 -6.18 -19.60 9.02
C LEU A 587 -5.10 -19.77 7.94
N ILE A 588 -4.10 -20.61 8.18
CA ILE A 588 -3.08 -20.95 7.19
C ILE A 588 -3.72 -21.64 5.98
N HIS A 589 -4.62 -22.61 6.23
CA HIS A 589 -5.39 -23.27 5.19
C HIS A 589 -6.15 -22.27 4.30
N ASP A 590 -6.84 -21.31 4.92
CA ASP A 590 -7.65 -20.34 4.20
C ASP A 590 -6.80 -19.44 3.29
N LEU A 591 -5.70 -18.92 3.83
CA LEU A 591 -4.77 -18.09 3.06
C LEU A 591 -4.17 -18.86 1.87
N PHE A 592 -3.75 -20.11 2.09
CA PHE A 592 -3.23 -20.94 1.00
C PHE A 592 -4.25 -21.14 -0.12
N ILE A 593 -5.49 -21.44 0.22
CA ILE A 593 -6.55 -21.64 -0.78
C ILE A 593 -6.89 -20.34 -1.51
N VAL A 594 -6.99 -19.22 -0.78
CA VAL A 594 -7.27 -17.92 -1.40
C VAL A 594 -6.17 -17.55 -2.39
N ILE A 595 -4.89 -17.67 -2.01
CA ILE A 595 -3.75 -17.43 -2.90
C ILE A 595 -3.87 -18.33 -4.14
N GLY A 596 -4.11 -19.64 -3.95
CA GLY A 596 -4.20 -20.58 -5.04
C GLY A 596 -5.32 -20.29 -6.04
N ILE A 597 -6.53 -20.01 -5.54
CA ILE A 597 -7.67 -19.69 -6.40
C ILE A 597 -7.46 -18.36 -7.12
N THR A 598 -6.90 -17.35 -6.45
CA THR A 598 -6.58 -16.05 -7.04
C THR A 598 -5.63 -16.21 -8.23
N VAL A 599 -4.54 -16.94 -8.04
CA VAL A 599 -3.55 -17.22 -9.10
C VAL A 599 -4.14 -18.12 -10.20
N LEU A 600 -4.96 -19.13 -9.85
CA LEU A 600 -5.63 -20.00 -10.82
C LEU A 600 -6.54 -19.22 -11.75
N CYS A 601 -7.25 -18.21 -11.22
CA CYS A 601 -8.11 -17.31 -12.00
C CYS A 601 -7.34 -16.25 -12.81
N GLY A 602 -6.02 -16.33 -12.89
CA GLY A 602 -5.20 -15.46 -13.72
C GLY A 602 -4.93 -14.09 -13.11
N LYS A 603 -5.17 -13.90 -11.82
CA LYS A 603 -4.88 -12.66 -11.09
C LYS A 603 -3.48 -12.69 -10.50
N GLU A 604 -2.78 -11.54 -10.56
CA GLU A 604 -1.44 -11.41 -10.01
C GLU A 604 -1.47 -11.09 -8.52
N LEU A 605 -0.56 -11.68 -7.77
CA LEU A 605 -0.34 -11.35 -6.36
C LEU A 605 0.39 -10.00 -6.31
N ASN A 606 -0.33 -8.96 -5.95
CA ASN A 606 0.17 -7.59 -5.82
C ASN A 606 0.13 -7.12 -4.35
N LEU A 607 0.65 -5.93 -4.12
CA LEU A 607 0.74 -5.37 -2.77
C LEU A 607 -0.66 -5.17 -2.13
N ILE A 608 -1.68 -4.80 -2.91
CA ILE A 608 -3.06 -4.62 -2.45
C ILE A 608 -3.64 -5.95 -1.93
N LEU A 609 -3.29 -7.07 -2.57
CA LEU A 609 -3.73 -8.39 -2.12
C LEU A 609 -3.13 -8.81 -0.77
N VAL A 610 -1.96 -8.29 -0.39
CA VAL A 610 -1.42 -8.53 0.97
C VAL A 610 -2.35 -7.92 2.02
N GLY A 611 -2.87 -6.72 1.76
CA GLY A 611 -3.92 -6.12 2.59
C GLY A 611 -5.18 -6.97 2.65
N ALA A 612 -5.62 -7.52 1.51
CA ALA A 612 -6.73 -8.48 1.47
C ALA A 612 -6.45 -9.73 2.31
N PHE A 613 -5.26 -10.33 2.22
CA PHE A 613 -4.91 -11.54 2.98
C PHE A 613 -4.91 -11.29 4.50
N LEU A 614 -4.37 -10.18 4.97
CA LEU A 614 -4.43 -9.81 6.38
C LEU A 614 -5.87 -9.52 6.83
N THR A 615 -6.67 -8.91 5.98
CA THR A 615 -8.09 -8.69 6.27
C THR A 615 -8.86 -10.00 6.33
N ILE A 616 -8.62 -10.93 5.40
CA ILE A 616 -9.20 -12.28 5.40
C ILE A 616 -8.78 -13.03 6.66
N ALA A 617 -7.53 -12.90 7.08
CA ALA A 617 -7.04 -13.50 8.30
C ALA A 617 -7.83 -13.02 9.53
N GLY A 618 -8.04 -11.70 9.65
CA GLY A 618 -8.87 -11.10 10.72
C GLY A 618 -10.34 -11.55 10.66
N TYR A 619 -10.90 -11.65 9.45
CA TYR A 619 -12.29 -12.05 9.27
C TYR A 619 -12.52 -13.56 9.50
N SER A 620 -11.65 -14.43 8.99
CA SER A 620 -11.77 -15.88 9.15
C SER A 620 -11.65 -16.31 10.61
N ILE A 621 -10.75 -15.64 11.37
CA ILE A 621 -10.61 -15.94 12.80
C ILE A 621 -11.85 -15.51 13.59
N ASN A 622 -12.58 -14.47 13.17
CA ASN A 622 -13.82 -14.02 13.80
C ASN A 622 -14.86 -15.15 13.84
N ASP A 623 -15.16 -15.76 12.68
CA ASP A 623 -16.09 -16.89 12.60
C ASP A 623 -15.62 -18.07 13.48
N THR A 624 -14.32 -18.34 13.48
CA THR A 624 -13.72 -19.42 14.29
C THR A 624 -13.89 -19.16 15.80
N ILE A 625 -13.64 -17.92 16.26
CA ILE A 625 -13.83 -17.50 17.66
C ILE A 625 -15.27 -17.72 18.11
N VAL A 626 -16.23 -17.35 17.29
CA VAL A 626 -17.65 -17.50 17.57
C VAL A 626 -18.06 -18.97 17.76
N VAL A 627 -17.57 -19.84 16.89
CA VAL A 627 -17.80 -21.28 16.99
C VAL A 627 -17.12 -21.85 18.24
N PHE A 628 -15.90 -21.44 18.53
CA PHE A 628 -15.13 -21.89 19.68
C PHE A 628 -15.74 -21.44 21.01
N ASP A 629 -16.18 -20.18 21.09
CA ASP A 629 -16.87 -19.66 22.26
C ASP A 629 -18.13 -20.50 22.57
N ARG A 630 -18.92 -20.83 21.56
CA ARG A 630 -20.09 -21.70 21.71
C ARG A 630 -19.73 -23.13 22.10
N ILE A 631 -18.65 -23.69 21.56
CA ILE A 631 -18.16 -25.01 21.97
C ILE A 631 -17.76 -24.99 23.44
N ARG A 632 -17.05 -23.97 23.91
CA ARG A 632 -16.67 -23.79 25.30
C ARG A 632 -17.90 -23.66 26.21
N GLU A 633 -18.87 -22.80 25.85
CA GLU A 633 -20.13 -22.64 26.61
C GLU A 633 -20.86 -23.98 26.75
N ASN A 634 -20.96 -24.78 25.69
CA ASN A 634 -21.63 -26.06 25.70
C ASN A 634 -20.83 -27.13 26.49
N LEU A 635 -19.49 -27.14 26.38
CA LEU A 635 -18.64 -28.08 27.15
C LEU A 635 -18.68 -27.80 28.67
N ARG A 636 -18.89 -26.54 29.08
CA ARG A 636 -19.11 -26.17 30.50
C ARG A 636 -20.47 -26.64 31.03
N SER A 637 -21.52 -26.45 30.24
CA SER A 637 -22.90 -26.63 30.66
C SER A 637 -23.48 -28.05 30.44
N GLN A 638 -23.00 -28.77 29.42
CA GLN A 638 -23.57 -30.07 29.02
C GLN A 638 -22.64 -31.21 29.36
N ARG A 639 -23.22 -32.37 29.77
CA ARG A 639 -22.52 -33.63 29.99
C ARG A 639 -22.78 -34.56 28.79
N GLY A 640 -21.77 -35.33 28.35
CA GLY A 640 -21.89 -36.27 27.25
C GLY A 640 -20.59 -36.40 26.45
N ASP A 641 -20.69 -37.05 25.29
CA ASP A 641 -19.55 -37.17 24.38
C ASP A 641 -19.15 -35.82 23.79
N VAL A 642 -17.87 -35.49 23.82
CA VAL A 642 -17.30 -34.22 23.33
C VAL A 642 -17.68 -33.99 21.87
N LYS A 643 -17.69 -35.05 21.06
CA LYS A 643 -18.05 -34.96 19.65
C LYS A 643 -19.49 -34.49 19.42
N ASP A 644 -20.44 -35.01 20.22
CA ASP A 644 -21.85 -34.65 20.12
C ASP A 644 -22.12 -33.23 20.61
N ILE A 645 -21.40 -32.83 21.69
CA ILE A 645 -21.48 -31.47 22.22
C ILE A 645 -20.93 -30.47 21.20
N MET A 646 -19.79 -30.76 20.56
CA MET A 646 -19.23 -29.90 19.51
C MET A 646 -20.16 -29.81 18.31
N ASN A 647 -20.74 -30.92 17.83
CA ASN A 647 -21.72 -30.90 16.76
C ASN A 647 -22.94 -30.04 17.11
N THR A 648 -23.41 -30.12 18.36
CA THR A 648 -24.53 -29.30 18.84
C THR A 648 -24.18 -27.81 18.84
N ALA A 649 -22.97 -27.46 19.28
CA ALA A 649 -22.48 -26.09 19.28
C ALA A 649 -22.37 -25.52 17.85
N ILE A 650 -21.78 -26.27 16.91
CA ILE A 650 -21.65 -25.88 15.51
C ILE A 650 -23.05 -25.67 14.86
N ASN A 651 -24.00 -26.57 15.11
CA ASN A 651 -25.37 -26.41 14.60
C ASN A 651 -26.07 -25.16 15.19
N ALA A 652 -25.80 -24.82 16.46
CA ALA A 652 -26.37 -23.64 17.08
C ALA A 652 -25.80 -22.33 16.50
N THR A 653 -24.55 -22.32 16.06
CA THR A 653 -23.91 -21.13 15.47
C THR A 653 -24.12 -21.02 13.96
N LEU A 654 -24.57 -22.07 13.29
CA LEU A 654 -24.63 -22.14 11.82
C LEU A 654 -25.47 -21.01 11.17
N SER A 655 -26.66 -20.73 11.72
CA SER A 655 -27.52 -19.64 11.21
C SER A 655 -26.81 -18.30 11.26
N ARG A 656 -26.12 -18.04 12.37
CA ARG A 656 -25.35 -16.82 12.60
C ARG A 656 -24.19 -16.70 11.63
N THR A 657 -23.32 -17.72 11.55
CA THR A 657 -22.16 -17.73 10.66
C THR A 657 -22.56 -17.52 9.19
N ILE A 658 -23.63 -18.13 8.73
CA ILE A 658 -24.14 -17.91 7.37
C ILE A 658 -24.65 -16.49 7.17
N LEU A 659 -25.39 -15.91 8.13
CA LEU A 659 -25.93 -14.56 8.01
C LEU A 659 -24.81 -13.49 8.05
N THR A 660 -23.80 -13.65 8.92
CA THR A 660 -22.64 -12.75 8.99
C THR A 660 -21.82 -12.81 7.71
N SER A 661 -21.49 -13.99 7.24
CA SER A 661 -20.79 -14.17 5.96
C SER A 661 -21.57 -13.59 4.79
N LEU A 662 -22.89 -13.75 4.76
CA LEU A 662 -23.74 -13.23 3.69
C LEU A 662 -23.79 -11.69 3.69
N THR A 663 -23.84 -11.03 4.85
CA THR A 663 -23.79 -9.57 4.93
C THR A 663 -22.48 -9.02 4.38
N THR A 664 -21.35 -9.63 4.74
CA THR A 664 -20.04 -9.24 4.22
C THR A 664 -19.92 -9.55 2.73
N LEU A 665 -20.39 -10.72 2.28
CA LEU A 665 -20.42 -11.06 0.86
C LEU A 665 -21.22 -10.06 0.03
N ILE A 666 -22.37 -9.60 0.51
CA ILE A 666 -23.21 -8.61 -0.19
C ILE A 666 -22.39 -7.32 -0.42
N THR A 667 -21.70 -6.81 0.58
CA THR A 667 -20.90 -5.57 0.44
C THR A 667 -19.71 -5.77 -0.48
N VAL A 668 -19.01 -6.90 -0.38
CA VAL A 668 -17.81 -7.17 -1.20
C VAL A 668 -18.21 -7.55 -2.65
N VAL A 669 -19.33 -8.23 -2.87
CA VAL A 669 -19.87 -8.46 -4.22
C VAL A 669 -20.28 -7.14 -4.86
N SER A 670 -20.86 -6.20 -4.11
CA SER A 670 -21.10 -4.86 -4.62
C SER A 670 -19.81 -4.17 -5.04
N LEU A 671 -18.72 -4.33 -4.25
CA LEU A 671 -17.41 -3.82 -4.59
C LEU A 671 -16.85 -4.48 -5.86
N LEU A 672 -17.01 -5.80 -6.02
CA LEU A 672 -16.58 -6.53 -7.21
C LEU A 672 -17.30 -6.07 -8.49
N LEU A 673 -18.62 -5.85 -8.39
CA LEU A 673 -19.46 -5.49 -9.54
C LEU A 673 -19.34 -4.02 -9.94
N PHE A 674 -19.21 -3.12 -8.98
CA PHE A 674 -19.29 -1.68 -9.18
C PHE A 674 -18.01 -0.91 -8.82
N GLY A 675 -17.03 -1.55 -8.15
CA GLY A 675 -15.80 -0.93 -7.64
C GLY A 675 -14.71 -0.71 -8.70
N GLY A 676 -14.93 -1.18 -9.91
CA GLY A 676 -14.02 -1.00 -11.02
C GLY A 676 -12.80 -1.93 -11.01
N PRO A 677 -11.95 -1.82 -12.06
CA PRO A 677 -10.83 -2.74 -12.28
C PRO A 677 -9.77 -2.71 -11.18
N ALA A 678 -9.52 -1.53 -10.62
CA ALA A 678 -8.48 -1.36 -9.61
C ALA A 678 -8.76 -2.10 -8.29
N LEU A 679 -10.05 -2.30 -7.96
CA LEU A 679 -10.49 -3.01 -6.75
C LEU A 679 -10.97 -4.44 -7.02
N ASN A 680 -10.95 -4.88 -8.29
CA ASN A 680 -11.48 -6.18 -8.70
C ASN A 680 -10.72 -7.34 -8.04
N ASP A 681 -9.38 -7.33 -8.06
CA ASP A 681 -8.55 -8.41 -7.52
C ASP A 681 -8.66 -8.49 -6.01
N PHE A 682 -8.71 -7.33 -5.34
CA PHE A 682 -8.93 -7.22 -3.91
C PHE A 682 -10.29 -7.79 -3.50
N SER A 683 -11.37 -7.34 -4.14
CA SER A 683 -12.73 -7.80 -3.82
C SER A 683 -12.91 -9.28 -4.15
N PHE A 684 -12.34 -9.77 -5.25
CA PHE A 684 -12.34 -11.18 -5.60
C PHE A 684 -11.68 -12.03 -4.50
N ALA A 685 -10.46 -11.66 -4.07
CA ALA A 685 -9.76 -12.39 -3.03
C ALA A 685 -10.55 -12.42 -1.71
N ILE A 686 -11.16 -11.29 -1.31
CA ILE A 686 -11.99 -11.26 -0.09
C ILE A 686 -13.23 -12.12 -0.22
N ILE A 687 -13.91 -12.15 -1.37
CA ILE A 687 -15.07 -13.05 -1.58
C ILE A 687 -14.67 -14.50 -1.37
N ILE A 688 -13.58 -14.94 -2.01
CA ILE A 688 -13.06 -16.30 -1.82
C ILE A 688 -12.68 -16.52 -0.36
N GLY A 689 -12.01 -15.53 0.27
CA GLY A 689 -11.60 -15.60 1.67
C GLY A 689 -12.77 -15.74 2.64
N VAL A 690 -13.86 -15.00 2.44
CA VAL A 690 -15.08 -15.12 3.27
C VAL A 690 -15.73 -16.49 3.09
N ILE A 691 -15.82 -16.99 1.87
CA ILE A 691 -16.41 -18.32 1.59
C ILE A 691 -15.56 -19.42 2.23
N VAL A 692 -14.24 -19.36 2.02
CA VAL A 692 -13.30 -20.37 2.55
C VAL A 692 -13.21 -20.28 4.07
N GLY A 693 -13.18 -19.08 4.66
CA GLY A 693 -13.16 -18.85 6.11
C GLY A 693 -14.42 -19.37 6.81
N THR A 694 -15.59 -19.15 6.19
CA THR A 694 -16.86 -19.71 6.69
C THR A 694 -16.86 -21.25 6.64
N TYR A 695 -16.29 -21.83 5.58
CA TYR A 695 -16.12 -23.28 5.48
C TYR A 695 -15.13 -23.80 6.53
N SER A 696 -13.99 -23.14 6.70
CA SER A 696 -12.88 -23.64 7.52
C SER A 696 -13.18 -23.59 9.01
N SER A 697 -13.92 -22.60 9.51
CA SER A 697 -14.35 -22.50 10.91
C SER A 697 -15.11 -23.74 11.36
N ILE A 698 -15.93 -24.31 10.47
CA ILE A 698 -16.77 -25.48 10.71
C ILE A 698 -16.03 -26.78 10.41
N PHE A 699 -15.40 -26.88 9.25
CA PHE A 699 -14.90 -28.14 8.69
C PHE A 699 -13.38 -28.36 8.84
N VAL A 700 -12.63 -27.33 9.26
CA VAL A 700 -11.18 -27.42 9.49
C VAL A 700 -10.83 -27.13 10.94
N ALA A 701 -11.18 -25.97 11.48
CA ALA A 701 -10.80 -25.55 12.82
C ALA A 701 -11.35 -26.51 13.89
N SER A 702 -12.67 -26.71 13.94
CA SER A 702 -13.34 -27.56 14.94
C SER A 702 -12.89 -29.03 14.88
N PRO A 703 -12.77 -29.68 13.70
CA PRO A 703 -12.21 -31.02 13.61
C PRO A 703 -10.75 -31.15 14.05
N ILE A 704 -9.92 -30.13 13.80
CA ILE A 704 -8.52 -30.13 14.25
C ILE A 704 -8.45 -30.07 15.78
N VAL A 705 -9.25 -29.22 16.45
CA VAL A 705 -9.35 -29.19 17.91
C VAL A 705 -9.71 -30.58 18.47
N TYR A 706 -10.76 -31.20 17.91
CA TYR A 706 -11.18 -32.53 18.33
C TYR A 706 -10.07 -33.60 18.12
N TRP A 707 -9.42 -33.57 16.97
CA TRP A 707 -8.32 -34.50 16.63
C TRP A 707 -7.11 -34.30 17.55
N TRP A 708 -6.72 -33.04 17.80
CA TRP A 708 -5.61 -32.68 18.68
C TRP A 708 -5.84 -33.18 20.11
N ALA A 709 -7.00 -32.88 20.67
CA ALA A 709 -7.38 -33.32 22.01
C ALA A 709 -7.35 -34.85 22.13
N LYS A 710 -7.91 -35.54 21.14
CA LYS A 710 -7.90 -37.00 21.08
C LYS A 710 -6.47 -37.57 21.00
N LYS A 711 -5.61 -37.01 20.14
CA LYS A 711 -4.23 -37.46 19.93
C LYS A 711 -3.34 -37.24 21.15
N LYS A 712 -3.50 -36.09 21.80
CA LYS A 712 -2.73 -35.71 22.99
C LYS A 712 -3.35 -36.22 24.29
N LYS A 713 -4.51 -36.89 24.22
CA LYS A 713 -5.30 -37.36 25.38
C LYS A 713 -5.68 -36.23 26.35
N VAL A 714 -5.85 -35.02 25.82
CA VAL A 714 -6.28 -33.84 26.58
C VAL A 714 -7.79 -33.93 26.81
N ASN A 715 -8.22 -33.72 28.03
CA ASN A 715 -9.62 -33.60 28.35
C ASN A 715 -10.04 -32.12 28.16
N LEU A 716 -10.61 -31.79 27.01
CA LEU A 716 -11.02 -30.42 26.65
C LEU A 716 -11.88 -29.75 27.71
N ARG A 717 -12.77 -30.52 28.39
CA ARG A 717 -13.61 -29.99 29.45
C ARG A 717 -12.78 -29.58 30.67
N ARG A 718 -11.77 -30.38 31.04
CA ARG A 718 -10.89 -30.06 32.15
C ARG A 718 -10.00 -28.88 31.82
N GLU A 719 -9.44 -28.84 30.63
CA GLU A 719 -8.64 -27.71 30.15
C GLU A 719 -9.40 -26.37 30.26
N ILE A 720 -10.70 -26.35 29.90
CA ILE A 720 -11.57 -25.18 30.00
C ILE A 720 -11.89 -24.82 31.47
N LEU A 721 -12.13 -25.82 32.34
CA LEU A 721 -12.48 -25.57 33.75
C LEU A 721 -11.26 -25.13 34.56
N ASP A 722 -10.08 -25.66 34.28
CA ASP A 722 -8.83 -25.28 34.93
C ASP A 722 -8.46 -23.83 34.56
N ALA A 723 -8.61 -23.40 33.29
CA ALA A 723 -8.41 -22.01 32.85
C ALA A 723 -9.34 -21.02 33.57
N ASP A 724 -10.60 -21.41 33.82
CA ASP A 724 -11.55 -20.56 34.57
C ASP A 724 -11.16 -20.39 36.05
N GLN A 725 -10.48 -21.37 36.68
CA GLN A 725 -10.01 -21.28 38.05
C GLN A 725 -8.79 -20.36 38.19
N ASP A 726 -7.92 -20.33 37.17
CA ASP A 726 -6.75 -19.44 37.14
C ASP A 726 -7.17 -17.98 36.98
N ASP A 727 -8.25 -17.69 36.23
CA ASP A 727 -8.82 -16.34 36.05
C ASP A 727 -9.49 -15.81 37.36
N ILE A 728 -9.93 -16.69 38.26
CA ILE A 728 -10.61 -16.31 39.52
C ILE A 728 -9.61 -16.06 40.69
N SER A 729 -8.34 -16.47 40.56
CA SER A 729 -7.35 -16.39 41.65
C SER A 729 -6.16 -15.43 41.40
N PRO A 730 -6.36 -14.12 41.21
CA PRO A 730 -5.25 -13.16 41.27
C PRO A 730 -5.14 -12.39 42.60
N THR A 731 -5.98 -12.64 43.63
CA THR A 731 -5.97 -11.78 44.85
C THR A 731 -6.25 -12.52 46.13
N ALA A 732 -5.43 -13.50 46.46
CA ALA A 732 -5.45 -14.06 47.81
C ALA A 732 -4.09 -14.62 48.25
N THR A 733 -3.04 -13.81 48.23
CA THR A 733 -1.86 -14.01 49.11
C THR A 733 -1.10 -12.70 49.24
N THR A 734 -1.55 -11.82 50.13
CA THR A 734 -0.67 -10.95 50.92
C THR A 734 -1.37 -10.70 52.26
N ASN A 735 -1.02 -11.51 53.20
CA ASN A 735 -0.98 -11.13 54.60
C ASN A 735 0.48 -10.96 54.97
#